data_138aca5d3c791c82a43c5ea05c152ab7
#
_entry.id   138aca5d3c791c82a43c5ea05c152ab7
#
_cell.length_a   1.000
_cell.length_b   1.000
_cell.length_c   1.000
_cell.angle_alpha   90.00
_cell.angle_beta   90.00
_cell.angle_gamma   90.00
#
_symmetry.space_group_name_H-M   'P 1'
#
loop_
_entity.id
_entity.type
_entity.pdbx_description
1 polymer ?
#
loop_
_entity_poly.entity_id
_entity_poly.type
_entity_poly.pdbx_seq_one_letter_code
_entity_poly.pdbx_strand_id
1 'polypeptide(L)'
;MRGVAFLKGMLMGIDEIREIIDSLYSQGRSAEAEEVLISTAGSAMEEGDDYLLLQILNELIGHYRETGEWDKAFEIAGRSVMVAGNVFPKESVPYATTLLNVASMYRAAGRLAESRRIYHEVEQIYAMTLKADDMLYASLYNNEALLYQEEGEFAKAKALLLKALDIDRANGREYEEAVSLANIAATMIRTGESEGALKAAESSVALFESLGVKDQHLCAAFSAMGSYYFMNGKFEAAAACFKQGCDIMESVLGKNGYYERLLENYNASLRAMKEAGKAEAQEENVPADSAACGMQRTDAGNAGAGSQGEGNTAKHNVNTPHEKGMDICRRYYERFVRPMIEESFPEYASKIAAGLAGEGSDAFGYDDELSRDHDWGPSVCLWITEETDAAIGESLRKAYSGLPDEIDGYKRAPYVQGKSRRGVQVIPSFFERLTGAPVYEKIDWRNTESSHLAAAVNGEIWRDDEGIVTEFRKKLSEGYPEEILLLNLAEGCARFSREGQYNAGRMLERGDEITSKMFVYDAIREAMKLQYLIEGKYYPHDKWLRKGLASLEGGAELDVLLQKMASDPASSEEVGAFLAMEMYRKHYISDIDPYLDHQTEELLQKSLWSTETVPDLAMKIAKLEFEAFDKVSNEGGRASCQDDWPTFNIMRRSQYLTWNKTMLLQYLYDFEREMKLGHNLITEKYGRMMESTAPERYAQIKDNFPVLSDEKKAIIDQIAGIQVRWMEEVAEKYPAMGARARRIHTYEDYAYDTSYETYLRGELGTYSDKMLELYAGFIVGLYSEGRNLAYETMQNTARLYGYDSLESAESFMAR
;
A
#
# COMPACT_ATOMS: atom_id res chain seq x y z
N MET A 1 13.81 0.22 36.92
CA MET A 1 15.25 -0.10 36.79
C MET A 1 15.79 -1.14 37.80
N ARG A 2 15.17 -1.43 38.96
CA ARG A 2 15.65 -2.51 39.82
C ARG A 2 15.00 -3.87 39.61
N GLY A 3 13.88 -3.97 38.88
CA GLY A 3 13.21 -5.24 38.59
C GLY A 3 13.80 -5.98 37.39
N VAL A 4 14.13 -5.25 36.31
CA VAL A 4 14.67 -5.80 35.05
C VAL A 4 16.11 -6.34 35.22
N ALA A 5 16.87 -5.77 36.16
CA ALA A 5 18.22 -6.26 36.44
C ALA A 5 18.27 -7.61 37.20
N PHE A 6 17.15 -8.07 37.75
CA PHE A 6 17.03 -9.34 38.49
C PHE A 6 16.73 -10.54 37.57
N LEU A 7 16.22 -10.27 36.36
CA LEU A 7 15.83 -11.32 35.38
C LEU A 7 16.99 -11.78 34.47
N LYS A 8 18.14 -11.08 34.52
CA LYS A 8 19.34 -11.53 33.80
C LYS A 8 20.00 -12.70 34.54
N GLY A 9 19.64 -13.89 34.13
CA GLY A 9 20.29 -15.11 34.58
C GLY A 9 19.37 -16.22 35.10
N MET A 10 18.06 -16.10 34.94
CA MET A 10 17.11 -17.23 35.17
C MET A 10 16.61 -17.74 33.82
N LEU A 11 16.78 -19.02 33.58
CA LEU A 11 16.10 -19.81 32.55
C LEU A 11 14.58 -19.82 32.87
N MET A 12 13.87 -18.83 32.39
CA MET A 12 12.40 -18.75 32.55
C MET A 12 11.72 -19.45 31.37
N GLY A 13 10.76 -20.32 31.68
CA GLY A 13 9.91 -20.90 30.65
C GLY A 13 8.92 -19.89 30.09
N ILE A 14 8.35 -20.16 28.92
CA ILE A 14 7.41 -19.24 28.25
C ILE A 14 6.19 -18.90 29.13
N ASP A 15 5.71 -19.84 29.95
CA ASP A 15 4.54 -19.62 30.81
C ASP A 15 4.83 -18.58 31.92
N GLU A 16 6.02 -18.63 32.53
CA GLU A 16 6.44 -17.61 33.50
C GLU A 16 6.60 -16.23 32.85
N ILE A 17 7.07 -16.18 31.61
CA ILE A 17 7.20 -14.96 30.83
C ILE A 17 5.81 -14.36 30.56
N ARG A 18 4.85 -15.17 30.15
CA ARG A 18 3.46 -14.76 29.91
C ARG A 18 2.81 -14.20 31.18
N GLU A 19 2.96 -14.86 32.32
CA GLU A 19 2.45 -14.33 33.60
C GLU A 19 3.01 -12.94 33.93
N ILE A 20 4.28 -12.70 33.67
CA ILE A 20 4.93 -11.40 33.89
C ILE A 20 4.36 -10.36 32.93
N ILE A 21 4.24 -10.69 31.65
CA ILE A 21 3.74 -9.80 30.61
C ILE A 21 2.28 -9.43 30.89
N ASP A 22 1.42 -10.38 31.23
CA ASP A 22 0.01 -10.17 31.57
C ASP A 22 -0.13 -9.27 32.79
N SER A 23 0.74 -9.47 33.79
CA SER A 23 0.78 -8.58 34.96
C SER A 23 1.21 -7.16 34.59
N LEU A 24 2.14 -6.98 33.66
CA LEU A 24 2.58 -5.66 33.21
C LEU A 24 1.49 -4.97 32.36
N TYR A 25 0.80 -5.70 31.47
CA TYR A 25 -0.29 -5.16 30.69
C TYR A 25 -1.46 -4.69 31.57
N SER A 26 -1.85 -5.50 32.55
CA SER A 26 -2.92 -5.12 33.49
C SER A 26 -2.60 -3.85 34.30
N GLN A 27 -1.32 -3.47 34.42
CA GLN A 27 -0.85 -2.26 35.06
C GLN A 27 -0.64 -1.09 34.07
N GLY A 28 -0.93 -1.26 32.79
CA GLY A 28 -0.70 -0.25 31.75
C GLY A 28 0.81 0.00 31.46
N ARG A 29 1.68 -0.99 31.74
CA ARG A 29 3.14 -0.91 31.61
C ARG A 29 3.64 -1.64 30.37
N SER A 30 3.05 -1.37 29.21
CA SER A 30 3.35 -2.05 27.94
C SER A 30 4.81 -1.92 27.50
N ALA A 31 5.44 -0.76 27.71
CA ALA A 31 6.85 -0.57 27.38
C ALA A 31 7.80 -1.46 28.18
N GLU A 32 7.45 -1.79 29.44
CA GLU A 32 8.23 -2.71 30.24
C GLU A 32 7.98 -4.17 29.84
N ALA A 33 6.80 -4.50 29.34
CA ALA A 33 6.50 -5.80 28.76
C ALA A 33 7.34 -6.04 27.49
N GLU A 34 7.45 -5.02 26.60
CA GLU A 34 8.34 -5.05 25.44
C GLU A 34 9.80 -5.29 25.86
N GLU A 35 10.30 -4.57 26.84
CA GLU A 35 11.68 -4.72 27.32
C GLU A 35 11.97 -6.13 27.87
N VAL A 36 11.00 -6.74 28.56
CA VAL A 36 11.10 -8.12 29.04
C VAL A 36 11.15 -9.09 27.86
N LEU A 37 10.25 -8.95 26.86
CA LEU A 37 10.22 -9.81 25.68
C LEU A 37 11.51 -9.71 24.86
N ILE A 38 11.99 -8.51 24.58
CA ILE A 38 13.24 -8.29 23.83
C ILE A 38 14.45 -8.87 24.58
N SER A 39 14.53 -8.64 25.88
CA SER A 39 15.64 -9.16 26.72
C SER A 39 15.64 -10.69 26.73
N THR A 40 14.47 -11.30 26.85
CA THR A 40 14.36 -12.77 26.89
C THR A 40 14.60 -13.39 25.51
N ALA A 41 14.17 -12.75 24.42
CA ALA A 41 14.51 -13.15 23.06
C ALA A 41 16.03 -13.14 22.82
N GLY A 42 16.72 -12.10 23.35
CA GLY A 42 18.18 -12.02 23.30
C GLY A 42 18.85 -13.18 24.04
N SER A 43 18.37 -13.53 25.25
CA SER A 43 18.89 -14.66 26.04
C SER A 43 18.66 -16.01 25.33
N ALA A 44 17.47 -16.25 24.79
CA ALA A 44 17.15 -17.46 24.04
C ALA A 44 18.06 -17.61 22.80
N MET A 45 18.39 -16.51 22.12
CA MET A 45 19.35 -16.52 21.00
C MET A 45 20.78 -16.86 21.44
N GLU A 46 21.24 -16.27 22.56
CA GLU A 46 22.59 -16.53 23.09
C GLU A 46 22.74 -18.00 23.53
N GLU A 47 21.66 -18.60 24.03
CA GLU A 47 21.62 -19.99 24.46
C GLU A 47 21.35 -20.99 23.34
N GLY A 48 20.96 -20.51 22.15
CA GLY A 48 20.60 -21.35 21.00
C GLY A 48 19.27 -22.08 21.18
N ASP A 49 18.36 -21.58 22.02
CA ASP A 49 17.01 -22.14 22.21
C ASP A 49 16.04 -21.51 21.20
N ASP A 50 16.11 -22.01 19.98
CA ASP A 50 15.25 -21.55 18.88
C ASP A 50 13.76 -21.78 19.15
N TYR A 51 13.41 -22.79 19.95
CA TYR A 51 12.01 -23.06 20.31
C TYR A 51 11.44 -21.97 21.24
N LEU A 52 12.16 -21.63 22.30
CA LEU A 52 11.78 -20.55 23.20
C LEU A 52 11.80 -19.21 22.47
N LEU A 53 12.82 -18.98 21.63
CA LEU A 53 12.90 -17.78 20.79
C LEU A 53 11.65 -17.62 19.93
N LEU A 54 11.19 -18.67 19.25
CA LEU A 54 10.01 -18.64 18.43
C LEU A 54 8.74 -18.29 19.22
N GLN A 55 8.59 -18.85 20.41
CA GLN A 55 7.46 -18.53 21.28
C GLN A 55 7.47 -17.06 21.69
N ILE A 56 8.62 -16.52 22.06
CA ILE A 56 8.77 -15.10 22.42
C ILE A 56 8.52 -14.19 21.21
N LEU A 57 8.99 -14.55 20.01
CA LEU A 57 8.71 -13.79 18.78
C LEU A 57 7.22 -13.75 18.48
N ASN A 58 6.49 -14.82 18.74
CA ASN A 58 5.03 -14.84 18.59
C ASN A 58 4.32 -13.91 19.60
N GLU A 59 4.81 -13.82 20.84
CA GLU A 59 4.33 -12.83 21.83
C GLU A 59 4.64 -11.39 21.39
N LEU A 60 5.83 -11.14 20.83
CA LEU A 60 6.20 -9.83 20.28
C LEU A 60 5.33 -9.42 19.09
N ILE A 61 4.95 -10.35 18.20
CA ILE A 61 3.97 -10.09 17.13
C ILE A 61 2.65 -9.61 17.74
N GLY A 62 2.17 -10.29 18.79
CA GLY A 62 0.98 -9.89 19.54
C GLY A 62 1.12 -8.49 20.12
N HIS A 63 2.22 -8.22 20.83
CA HIS A 63 2.52 -6.94 21.44
C HIS A 63 2.50 -5.79 20.44
N TYR A 64 3.25 -5.89 19.33
CA TYR A 64 3.32 -4.84 18.32
C TYR A 64 2.02 -4.66 17.54
N ARG A 65 1.24 -5.72 17.36
CA ARG A 65 -0.13 -5.63 16.81
C ARG A 65 -1.05 -4.80 17.73
N GLU A 66 -0.97 -4.99 19.04
CA GLU A 66 -1.80 -4.29 20.02
C GLU A 66 -1.40 -2.82 20.20
N THR A 67 -0.10 -2.53 20.11
CA THR A 67 0.45 -1.16 20.22
C THR A 67 0.40 -0.39 18.90
N GLY A 68 0.17 -1.07 17.77
CA GLY A 68 0.14 -0.46 16.43
C GLY A 68 1.53 -0.11 15.89
N GLU A 69 2.60 -0.73 16.41
CA GLU A 69 3.97 -0.51 15.97
C GLU A 69 4.31 -1.40 14.77
N TRP A 70 3.69 -1.09 13.62
CA TRP A 70 3.66 -1.98 12.45
C TRP A 70 5.03 -2.32 11.88
N ASP A 71 5.98 -1.38 11.83
CA ASP A 71 7.33 -1.64 11.31
C ASP A 71 8.04 -2.73 12.12
N LYS A 72 7.97 -2.64 13.45
CA LYS A 72 8.50 -3.67 14.36
C LYS A 72 7.73 -4.98 14.22
N ALA A 73 6.39 -4.91 14.08
CA ALA A 73 5.56 -6.09 13.88
C ALA A 73 5.96 -6.87 12.63
N PHE A 74 6.19 -6.19 11.49
CA PHE A 74 6.62 -6.82 10.24
C PHE A 74 8.02 -7.42 10.35
N GLU A 75 8.97 -6.73 11.00
CA GLU A 75 10.32 -7.25 11.22
C GLU A 75 10.28 -8.54 12.05
N ILE A 76 9.56 -8.52 13.17
CA ILE A 76 9.44 -9.68 14.07
C ILE A 76 8.69 -10.83 13.37
N ALA A 77 7.65 -10.53 12.59
CA ALA A 77 6.92 -11.55 11.82
C ALA A 77 7.84 -12.27 10.81
N GLY A 78 8.63 -11.52 10.05
CA GLY A 78 9.62 -12.10 9.13
C GLY A 78 10.63 -12.99 9.85
N ARG A 79 11.12 -12.53 10.99
CA ARG A 79 12.05 -13.29 11.83
C ARG A 79 11.39 -14.56 12.42
N SER A 80 10.15 -14.45 12.88
CA SER A 80 9.39 -15.58 13.42
C SER A 80 9.20 -16.69 12.39
N VAL A 81 8.83 -16.35 11.15
CA VAL A 81 8.71 -17.32 10.04
C VAL A 81 10.05 -17.97 9.72
N MET A 82 11.13 -17.20 9.71
CA MET A 82 12.47 -17.74 9.47
C MET A 82 12.89 -18.73 10.56
N VAL A 83 12.74 -18.39 11.84
CA VAL A 83 13.06 -19.27 12.96
C VAL A 83 12.15 -20.52 12.95
N ALA A 84 10.85 -20.36 12.70
CA ALA A 84 9.92 -21.48 12.57
C ALA A 84 10.32 -22.45 11.45
N GLY A 85 10.75 -21.92 10.30
CA GLY A 85 11.23 -22.75 9.17
C GLY A 85 12.55 -23.47 9.44
N ASN A 86 13.37 -22.97 10.38
CA ASN A 86 14.58 -23.66 10.83
C ASN A 86 14.28 -24.76 11.86
N VAL A 87 13.27 -24.54 12.71
CA VAL A 87 12.91 -25.47 13.81
C VAL A 87 11.97 -26.58 13.34
N PHE A 88 11.04 -26.25 12.43
CA PHE A 88 9.98 -27.15 12.01
C PHE A 88 9.93 -27.33 10.50
N PRO A 89 9.51 -28.51 9.99
CA PRO A 89 9.14 -28.67 8.59
C PRO A 89 8.03 -27.67 8.20
N LYS A 90 8.13 -27.08 7.00
CA LYS A 90 7.17 -26.09 6.52
C LYS A 90 5.73 -26.62 6.41
N GLU A 91 5.58 -27.94 6.23
CA GLU A 91 4.29 -28.63 6.17
C GLU A 91 3.78 -29.07 7.54
N SER A 92 4.38 -28.58 8.63
CA SER A 92 4.01 -28.97 10.00
C SER A 92 3.01 -28.01 10.64
N VAL A 93 2.20 -28.53 11.57
CA VAL A 93 1.25 -27.73 12.35
C VAL A 93 1.93 -26.60 13.15
N PRO A 94 3.08 -26.79 13.82
CA PRO A 94 3.74 -25.68 14.53
C PRO A 94 4.19 -24.53 13.59
N TYR A 95 4.66 -24.84 12.38
CA TYR A 95 4.97 -23.85 11.38
C TYR A 95 3.70 -23.09 10.96
N ALA A 96 2.61 -23.78 10.66
CA ALA A 96 1.32 -23.17 10.31
C ALA A 96 0.74 -22.31 11.44
N THR A 97 0.98 -22.67 12.71
CA THR A 97 0.56 -21.85 13.87
C THR A 97 1.29 -20.50 13.89
N THR A 98 2.59 -20.49 13.56
CA THR A 98 3.33 -19.22 13.39
C THR A 98 2.76 -18.39 12.25
N LEU A 99 2.50 -19.03 11.10
CA LEU A 99 1.87 -18.34 9.96
C LEU A 99 0.49 -17.76 10.31
N LEU A 100 -0.31 -18.45 11.14
CA LEU A 100 -1.61 -17.96 11.60
C LEU A 100 -1.48 -16.64 12.39
N ASN A 101 -0.48 -16.54 13.28
CA ASN A 101 -0.20 -15.31 14.01
C ASN A 101 0.26 -14.17 13.10
N VAL A 102 1.13 -14.50 12.13
CA VAL A 102 1.60 -13.57 11.12
C VAL A 102 0.45 -13.06 10.23
N ALA A 103 -0.44 -13.96 9.79
CA ALA A 103 -1.63 -13.59 9.01
C ALA A 103 -2.54 -12.62 9.79
N SER A 104 -2.75 -12.92 11.08
CA SER A 104 -3.57 -12.07 11.96
C SER A 104 -2.95 -10.68 12.16
N MET A 105 -1.63 -10.59 12.24
CA MET A 105 -0.90 -9.33 12.30
C MET A 105 -1.04 -8.54 10.98
N TYR A 106 -0.84 -9.19 9.82
CA TYR A 106 -1.05 -8.54 8.51
C TYR A 106 -2.47 -8.00 8.35
N ARG A 107 -3.49 -8.78 8.78
CA ARG A 107 -4.88 -8.32 8.79
C ARG A 107 -5.05 -7.05 9.64
N ALA A 108 -4.56 -7.07 10.88
CA ALA A 108 -4.68 -5.93 11.80
C ALA A 108 -3.95 -4.68 11.29
N ALA A 109 -2.89 -4.87 10.51
CA ALA A 109 -2.17 -3.79 9.83
C ALA A 109 -2.84 -3.32 8.53
N GLY A 110 -4.04 -3.84 8.20
CA GLY A 110 -4.76 -3.49 6.97
C GLY A 110 -4.21 -4.14 5.68
N ARG A 111 -3.22 -5.03 5.79
CA ARG A 111 -2.62 -5.73 4.66
C ARG A 111 -3.39 -7.03 4.36
N LEU A 112 -4.64 -6.84 3.88
CA LEU A 112 -5.62 -7.93 3.77
C LEU A 112 -5.23 -8.98 2.72
N ALA A 113 -4.57 -8.58 1.64
CA ALA A 113 -4.13 -9.50 0.59
C ALA A 113 -3.07 -10.49 1.08
N GLU A 114 -2.05 -10.00 1.81
CA GLU A 114 -1.01 -10.83 2.40
C GLU A 114 -1.56 -11.73 3.50
N SER A 115 -2.45 -11.18 4.33
CA SER A 115 -3.15 -11.96 5.35
C SER A 115 -3.92 -13.13 4.73
N ARG A 116 -4.68 -12.88 3.66
CA ARG A 116 -5.44 -13.92 2.95
C ARG A 116 -4.54 -15.02 2.39
N ARG A 117 -3.43 -14.63 1.74
CA ARG A 117 -2.48 -15.61 1.20
C ARG A 117 -1.93 -16.51 2.29
N ILE A 118 -1.57 -15.93 3.44
CA ILE A 118 -1.01 -16.70 4.55
C ILE A 118 -2.09 -17.60 5.19
N TYR A 119 -3.33 -17.12 5.38
CA TYR A 119 -4.42 -17.98 5.87
C TYR A 119 -4.68 -19.16 4.92
N HIS A 120 -4.61 -18.95 3.61
CA HIS A 120 -4.74 -20.03 2.64
C HIS A 120 -3.61 -21.05 2.75
N GLU A 121 -2.37 -20.61 2.96
CA GLU A 121 -1.23 -21.50 3.21
C GLU A 121 -1.44 -22.31 4.50
N VAL A 122 -1.91 -21.69 5.58
CA VAL A 122 -2.28 -22.38 6.83
C VAL A 122 -3.35 -23.42 6.57
N GLU A 123 -4.41 -23.08 5.83
CA GLU A 123 -5.49 -24.01 5.49
C GLU A 123 -4.97 -25.22 4.71
N GLN A 124 -4.07 -25.02 3.74
CA GLN A 124 -3.45 -26.10 2.99
C GLN A 124 -2.64 -27.03 3.89
N ILE A 125 -1.84 -26.48 4.81
CA ILE A 125 -1.06 -27.31 5.75
C ILE A 125 -1.99 -28.10 6.67
N TYR A 126 -3.03 -27.46 7.22
CA TYR A 126 -4.01 -28.14 8.07
C TYR A 126 -4.74 -29.25 7.32
N ALA A 127 -5.14 -29.01 6.06
CA ALA A 127 -5.81 -30.02 5.24
C ALA A 127 -4.94 -31.28 4.98
N MET A 128 -3.61 -31.11 4.98
CA MET A 128 -2.68 -32.25 4.82
C MET A 128 -2.35 -32.96 6.13
N THR A 129 -2.47 -32.27 7.27
CA THR A 129 -1.91 -32.75 8.54
C THR A 129 -2.95 -33.03 9.63
N LEU A 130 -4.12 -32.42 9.57
CA LEU A 130 -5.16 -32.46 10.60
C LEU A 130 -6.42 -33.13 10.09
N LYS A 131 -7.26 -33.59 11.03
CA LYS A 131 -8.62 -34.02 10.72
C LYS A 131 -9.54 -32.79 10.59
N ALA A 132 -10.62 -32.89 9.83
CA ALA A 132 -11.53 -31.80 9.55
C ALA A 132 -12.26 -31.23 10.79
N ASP A 133 -12.30 -31.97 11.89
CA ASP A 133 -12.90 -31.60 13.18
C ASP A 133 -11.86 -31.17 14.23
N ASP A 134 -10.61 -31.00 13.82
CA ASP A 134 -9.54 -30.54 14.72
C ASP A 134 -9.78 -29.12 15.22
N MET A 135 -9.51 -28.90 16.51
CA MET A 135 -9.76 -27.64 17.18
C MET A 135 -8.99 -26.44 16.56
N LEU A 136 -7.87 -26.69 15.90
CA LEU A 136 -7.06 -25.64 15.27
C LEU A 136 -7.79 -24.98 14.10
N TYR A 137 -8.71 -25.69 13.44
CA TYR A 137 -9.55 -25.08 12.42
C TYR A 137 -10.49 -23.99 12.98
N ALA A 138 -10.97 -24.13 14.22
CA ALA A 138 -11.80 -23.09 14.82
C ALA A 138 -11.02 -21.77 14.95
N SER A 139 -9.76 -21.83 15.37
CA SER A 139 -8.88 -20.67 15.43
C SER A 139 -8.62 -20.05 14.06
N LEU A 140 -8.34 -20.87 13.04
CA LEU A 140 -8.19 -20.42 11.66
C LEU A 140 -9.46 -19.74 11.16
N TYR A 141 -10.62 -20.38 11.29
CA TYR A 141 -11.90 -19.85 10.81
C TYR A 141 -12.33 -18.56 11.53
N ASN A 142 -12.08 -18.44 12.84
CA ASN A 142 -12.33 -17.18 13.54
C ASN A 142 -11.47 -16.03 13.00
N ASN A 143 -10.17 -16.26 12.83
CA ASN A 143 -9.27 -15.23 12.33
C ASN A 143 -9.52 -14.86 10.86
N GLU A 144 -9.77 -15.85 10.00
CA GLU A 144 -10.10 -15.63 8.60
C GLU A 144 -11.47 -14.94 8.44
N ALA A 145 -12.43 -15.22 9.32
CA ALA A 145 -13.71 -14.54 9.32
C ALA A 145 -13.57 -13.04 9.60
N LEU A 146 -12.64 -12.63 10.48
CA LEU A 146 -12.35 -11.22 10.71
C LEU A 146 -11.79 -10.54 9.44
N LEU A 147 -10.96 -11.26 8.67
CA LEU A 147 -10.51 -10.77 7.36
C LEU A 147 -11.70 -10.52 6.43
N TYR A 148 -12.60 -11.49 6.28
CA TYR A 148 -13.79 -11.31 5.44
C TYR A 148 -14.75 -10.22 5.95
N GLN A 149 -14.80 -9.96 7.26
CA GLN A 149 -15.56 -8.82 7.79
C GLN A 149 -14.96 -7.48 7.33
N GLU A 150 -13.65 -7.35 7.36
CA GLU A 150 -12.92 -6.14 6.92
C GLU A 150 -13.05 -5.92 5.41
N GLU A 151 -13.16 -7.00 4.63
CA GLU A 151 -13.42 -6.96 3.19
C GLU A 151 -14.90 -6.75 2.83
N GLY A 152 -15.80 -6.68 3.83
CA GLY A 152 -17.23 -6.53 3.59
C GLY A 152 -17.96 -7.82 3.18
N GLU A 153 -17.28 -8.96 3.17
CA GLU A 153 -17.79 -10.29 2.78
C GLU A 153 -18.50 -11.00 3.95
N PHE A 154 -19.46 -10.29 4.58
CA PHE A 154 -20.11 -10.73 5.84
C PHE A 154 -20.76 -12.11 5.77
N ALA A 155 -21.27 -12.53 4.61
CA ALA A 155 -21.85 -13.86 4.43
C ALA A 155 -20.80 -14.98 4.57
N LYS A 156 -19.60 -14.77 4.01
CA LYS A 156 -18.48 -15.71 4.15
C LYS A 156 -17.95 -15.72 5.58
N ALA A 157 -17.77 -14.54 6.16
CA ALA A 157 -17.38 -14.41 7.56
C ALA A 157 -18.30 -15.18 8.49
N LYS A 158 -19.62 -15.00 8.37
CA LYS A 158 -20.63 -15.70 9.16
C LYS A 158 -20.55 -17.23 8.98
N ALA A 159 -20.36 -17.70 7.73
CA ALA A 159 -20.25 -19.14 7.47
C ALA A 159 -19.02 -19.77 8.14
N LEU A 160 -17.90 -19.07 8.16
CA LEU A 160 -16.69 -19.55 8.86
C LEU A 160 -16.87 -19.52 10.38
N LEU A 161 -17.45 -18.45 10.92
CA LEU A 161 -17.71 -18.34 12.36
C LEU A 161 -18.66 -19.42 12.88
N LEU A 162 -19.66 -19.80 12.09
CA LEU A 162 -20.54 -20.93 12.45
C LEU A 162 -19.80 -22.25 12.46
N LYS A 163 -18.87 -22.48 11.52
CA LYS A 163 -18.01 -23.67 11.55
C LYS A 163 -17.10 -23.68 12.77
N ALA A 164 -16.50 -22.53 13.11
CA ALA A 164 -15.67 -22.39 14.29
C ALA A 164 -16.48 -22.73 15.56
N LEU A 165 -17.68 -22.15 15.71
CA LEU A 165 -18.59 -22.37 16.82
C LEU A 165 -18.97 -23.86 16.97
N ASP A 166 -19.27 -24.55 15.87
CA ASP A 166 -19.60 -25.98 15.91
C ASP A 166 -18.41 -26.82 16.41
N ILE A 167 -17.18 -26.50 15.97
CA ILE A 167 -15.96 -27.15 16.42
C ILE A 167 -15.71 -26.85 17.91
N ASP A 168 -15.81 -25.60 18.35
CA ASP A 168 -15.59 -25.22 19.75
C ASP A 168 -16.56 -25.96 20.68
N ARG A 169 -17.84 -26.02 20.33
CA ARG A 169 -18.87 -26.76 21.08
C ARG A 169 -18.60 -28.25 21.13
N ALA A 170 -18.22 -28.86 20.00
CA ALA A 170 -17.92 -30.28 19.94
C ALA A 170 -16.75 -30.67 20.83
N ASN A 171 -15.81 -29.74 21.06
CA ASN A 171 -14.61 -29.97 21.86
C ASN A 171 -14.73 -29.40 23.31
N GLY A 172 -15.90 -28.83 23.69
CA GLY A 172 -16.11 -28.28 25.04
C GLY A 172 -15.26 -27.05 25.36
N ARG A 173 -14.94 -26.24 24.37
CA ARG A 173 -14.08 -25.05 24.49
C ARG A 173 -14.92 -23.79 24.76
N GLU A 174 -15.36 -23.64 25.99
CA GLU A 174 -16.32 -22.59 26.39
C GLU A 174 -15.79 -21.14 26.17
N TYR A 175 -14.50 -20.93 26.34
CA TYR A 175 -13.89 -19.62 26.06
C TYR A 175 -13.92 -19.28 24.58
N GLU A 176 -13.48 -20.21 23.73
CA GLU A 176 -13.48 -20.01 22.27
C GLU A 176 -14.90 -19.98 21.72
N GLU A 177 -15.84 -20.72 22.31
CA GLU A 177 -17.26 -20.58 21.99
C GLU A 177 -17.75 -19.15 22.25
N ALA A 178 -17.38 -18.58 23.40
CA ALA A 178 -17.73 -17.19 23.72
C ALA A 178 -17.15 -16.18 22.72
N VAL A 179 -15.89 -16.37 22.28
CA VAL A 179 -15.22 -15.54 21.26
C VAL A 179 -15.94 -15.68 19.91
N SER A 180 -16.22 -16.92 19.47
CA SER A 180 -16.94 -17.19 18.22
C SER A 180 -18.32 -16.53 18.22
N LEU A 181 -19.06 -16.59 19.33
CA LEU A 181 -20.36 -15.94 19.48
C LEU A 181 -20.29 -14.41 19.44
N ALA A 182 -19.27 -13.78 20.04
CA ALA A 182 -19.03 -12.35 19.95
C ALA A 182 -18.83 -11.90 18.49
N ASN A 183 -17.99 -12.62 17.76
CA ASN A 183 -17.69 -12.34 16.35
C ASN A 183 -18.92 -12.58 15.45
N ILE A 184 -19.73 -13.62 15.72
CA ILE A 184 -21.02 -13.86 15.05
C ILE A 184 -21.96 -12.68 15.28
N ALA A 185 -22.10 -12.22 16.52
CA ALA A 185 -22.96 -11.10 16.85
C ALA A 185 -22.57 -9.83 16.10
N ALA A 186 -21.27 -9.50 16.08
CA ALA A 186 -20.74 -8.36 15.34
C ALA A 186 -21.05 -8.45 13.84
N THR A 187 -20.88 -9.66 13.24
CA THR A 187 -21.18 -9.91 11.83
C THR A 187 -22.67 -9.76 11.54
N MET A 188 -23.54 -10.30 12.39
CA MET A 188 -25.01 -10.22 12.23
C MET A 188 -25.54 -8.78 12.35
N ILE A 189 -24.93 -7.93 13.17
CA ILE A 189 -25.23 -6.50 13.21
C ILE A 189 -24.99 -5.86 11.85
N ARG A 190 -23.89 -6.19 11.20
CA ARG A 190 -23.52 -5.64 9.87
C ARG A 190 -24.43 -6.14 8.75
N THR A 191 -25.00 -7.33 8.88
CA THR A 191 -25.96 -7.91 7.91
C THR A 191 -27.42 -7.57 8.19
N GLY A 192 -27.72 -6.86 9.29
CA GLY A 192 -29.08 -6.51 9.66
C GLY A 192 -29.90 -7.62 10.34
N GLU A 193 -29.26 -8.72 10.74
CA GLU A 193 -29.90 -9.85 11.43
C GLU A 193 -30.02 -9.60 12.96
N SER A 194 -30.73 -8.54 13.32
CA SER A 194 -30.68 -7.93 14.64
C SER A 194 -31.05 -8.85 15.82
N GLU A 195 -32.12 -9.66 15.72
CA GLU A 195 -32.53 -10.57 16.83
C GLU A 195 -31.50 -11.70 17.07
N GLY A 196 -30.94 -12.23 15.99
CA GLY A 196 -29.89 -13.25 16.08
C GLY A 196 -28.63 -12.70 16.73
N ALA A 197 -28.26 -11.47 16.37
CA ALA A 197 -27.10 -10.77 16.90
C ALA A 197 -27.19 -10.56 18.41
N LEU A 198 -28.33 -10.11 18.90
CA LEU A 198 -28.52 -9.93 20.35
C LEU A 198 -28.37 -11.25 21.12
N LYS A 199 -29.02 -12.32 20.66
CA LYS A 199 -28.92 -13.64 21.31
C LYS A 199 -27.48 -14.17 21.35
N ALA A 200 -26.75 -14.01 20.25
CA ALA A 200 -25.34 -14.43 20.18
C ALA A 200 -24.48 -13.62 21.17
N ALA A 201 -24.67 -12.29 21.22
CA ALA A 201 -23.93 -11.44 22.14
C ALA A 201 -24.26 -11.72 23.60
N GLU A 202 -25.54 -11.90 23.96
CA GLU A 202 -25.96 -12.27 25.32
C GLU A 202 -25.37 -13.64 25.74
N SER A 203 -25.36 -14.62 24.84
CA SER A 203 -24.75 -15.93 25.10
C SER A 203 -23.24 -15.81 25.31
N SER A 204 -22.56 -14.98 24.52
CA SER A 204 -21.14 -14.71 24.66
C SER A 204 -20.83 -14.08 26.04
N VAL A 205 -21.56 -13.04 26.42
CA VAL A 205 -21.38 -12.38 27.72
C VAL A 205 -21.61 -13.37 28.87
N ALA A 206 -22.66 -14.18 28.80
CA ALA A 206 -22.99 -15.16 29.84
C ALA A 206 -21.85 -16.22 30.01
N LEU A 207 -21.23 -16.66 28.92
CA LEU A 207 -20.08 -17.57 28.96
C LEU A 207 -18.85 -16.89 29.58
N PHE A 208 -18.48 -15.68 29.15
CA PHE A 208 -17.38 -14.94 29.75
C PHE A 208 -17.58 -14.68 31.25
N GLU A 209 -18.81 -14.33 31.65
CA GLU A 209 -19.16 -14.15 33.07
C GLU A 209 -19.04 -15.48 33.86
N SER A 210 -19.50 -16.61 33.32
CA SER A 210 -19.41 -17.93 33.95
C SER A 210 -17.95 -18.38 34.13
N LEU A 211 -17.08 -18.00 33.21
CA LEU A 211 -15.63 -18.27 33.23
C LEU A 211 -14.85 -17.29 34.13
N GLY A 212 -15.48 -16.18 34.53
CA GLY A 212 -14.83 -15.11 35.28
C GLY A 212 -13.76 -14.34 34.47
N VAL A 213 -13.80 -14.43 33.13
CA VAL A 213 -12.83 -13.80 32.24
C VAL A 213 -13.31 -12.42 31.82
N LYS A 214 -12.40 -11.44 31.88
CA LYS A 214 -12.62 -10.07 31.38
C LYS A 214 -11.47 -9.71 30.46
N ASP A 215 -11.73 -9.69 29.16
CA ASP A 215 -10.77 -9.41 28.12
C ASP A 215 -11.38 -8.57 26.97
N GLN A 216 -10.59 -8.32 25.93
CA GLN A 216 -11.02 -7.59 24.75
C GLN A 216 -12.20 -8.26 23.99
N HIS A 217 -12.37 -9.58 24.08
CA HIS A 217 -13.44 -10.28 23.40
C HIS A 217 -14.80 -10.06 24.11
N LEU A 218 -14.80 -9.98 25.44
CA LEU A 218 -15.97 -9.55 26.19
C LEU A 218 -16.37 -8.11 25.83
N CYS A 219 -15.39 -7.20 25.60
CA CYS A 219 -15.69 -5.86 25.11
C CYS A 219 -16.37 -5.89 23.74
N ALA A 220 -15.97 -6.80 22.85
CA ALA A 220 -16.59 -6.98 21.53
C ALA A 220 -18.06 -7.43 21.63
N ALA A 221 -18.38 -8.34 22.57
CA ALA A 221 -19.74 -8.75 22.84
C ALA A 221 -20.60 -7.59 23.34
N PHE A 222 -20.12 -6.78 24.31
CA PHE A 222 -20.81 -5.55 24.76
C PHE A 222 -20.96 -4.52 23.64
N SER A 223 -19.98 -4.38 22.77
CA SER A 223 -20.04 -3.49 21.59
C SER A 223 -21.15 -3.92 20.61
N ALA A 224 -21.30 -5.22 20.38
CA ALA A 224 -22.37 -5.76 19.54
C ALA A 224 -23.75 -5.54 20.18
N MET A 225 -23.91 -5.78 21.48
CA MET A 225 -25.14 -5.48 22.22
C MET A 225 -25.48 -3.97 22.17
N GLY A 226 -24.50 -3.12 22.41
CA GLY A 226 -24.66 -1.66 22.34
C GLY A 226 -25.12 -1.20 20.97
N SER A 227 -24.51 -1.75 19.90
CA SER A 227 -24.88 -1.47 18.51
C SER A 227 -26.31 -1.91 18.21
N TYR A 228 -26.72 -3.10 18.66
CA TYR A 228 -28.10 -3.58 18.56
C TYR A 228 -29.08 -2.61 19.22
N TYR A 229 -28.83 -2.23 20.47
CA TYR A 229 -29.72 -1.32 21.21
C TYR A 229 -29.77 0.08 20.56
N PHE A 230 -28.66 0.57 20.06
CA PHE A 230 -28.60 1.86 19.37
C PHE A 230 -29.47 1.87 18.10
N MET A 231 -29.32 0.84 17.26
CA MET A 231 -30.10 0.69 16.01
C MET A 231 -31.61 0.55 16.27
N ASN A 232 -31.98 0.02 17.43
CA ASN A 232 -33.39 -0.12 17.85
C ASN A 232 -33.91 1.05 18.70
N GLY A 233 -33.21 2.19 18.73
CA GLY A 233 -33.63 3.40 19.46
C GLY A 233 -33.56 3.31 20.99
N LYS A 234 -33.00 2.22 21.54
CA LYS A 234 -32.83 2.01 22.99
C LYS A 234 -31.51 2.63 23.47
N PHE A 235 -31.40 3.95 23.36
CA PHE A 235 -30.14 4.67 23.54
C PHE A 235 -29.55 4.56 24.94
N GLU A 236 -30.37 4.43 25.99
CA GLU A 236 -29.89 4.24 27.35
C GLU A 236 -29.22 2.88 27.55
N ALA A 237 -29.83 1.80 27.03
CA ALA A 237 -29.24 0.47 27.04
C ALA A 237 -27.98 0.40 26.20
N ALA A 238 -27.96 1.09 25.05
CA ALA A 238 -26.78 1.21 24.22
C ALA A 238 -25.61 1.87 24.96
N ALA A 239 -25.86 3.01 25.60
CA ALA A 239 -24.87 3.71 26.41
C ALA A 239 -24.33 2.84 27.55
N ALA A 240 -25.19 2.08 28.23
CA ALA A 240 -24.78 1.18 29.30
C ALA A 240 -23.80 0.09 28.79
N CYS A 241 -24.12 -0.54 27.65
CA CYS A 241 -23.26 -1.57 27.05
C CYS A 241 -21.89 -1.00 26.60
N PHE A 242 -21.87 0.12 25.86
CA PHE A 242 -20.63 0.75 25.44
C PHE A 242 -19.78 1.22 26.63
N LYS A 243 -20.43 1.71 27.71
CA LYS A 243 -19.72 2.09 28.95
C LYS A 243 -19.04 0.88 29.60
N GLN A 244 -19.72 -0.26 29.68
CA GLN A 244 -19.14 -1.50 30.21
C GLN A 244 -17.95 -1.95 29.34
N GLY A 245 -18.08 -1.88 28.02
CA GLY A 245 -16.95 -2.14 27.10
C GLY A 245 -15.78 -1.21 27.35
N CYS A 246 -16.00 0.09 27.54
CA CYS A 246 -14.94 1.06 27.88
C CYS A 246 -14.25 0.71 29.19
N ASP A 247 -15.02 0.41 30.26
CA ASP A 247 -14.48 0.14 31.59
C ASP A 247 -13.62 -1.13 31.61
N ILE A 248 -14.04 -2.19 30.88
CA ILE A 248 -13.26 -3.42 30.71
C ILE A 248 -11.99 -3.13 29.90
N MET A 249 -12.11 -2.47 28.73
CA MET A 249 -10.96 -2.16 27.87
C MET A 249 -9.91 -1.34 28.62
N GLU A 250 -10.32 -0.30 29.35
CA GLU A 250 -9.42 0.54 30.14
C GLU A 250 -8.69 -0.28 31.22
N SER A 251 -9.36 -1.29 31.79
CA SER A 251 -8.76 -2.14 32.84
C SER A 251 -7.80 -3.21 32.31
N VAL A 252 -7.95 -3.65 31.04
CA VAL A 252 -7.19 -4.76 30.46
C VAL A 252 -6.04 -4.27 29.59
N LEU A 253 -6.28 -3.35 28.67
CA LEU A 253 -5.32 -2.88 27.67
C LEU A 253 -5.11 -1.35 27.70
N GLY A 254 -5.74 -0.64 28.64
CA GLY A 254 -5.67 0.82 28.72
C GLY A 254 -6.49 1.52 27.63
N LYS A 255 -6.20 2.82 27.42
CA LYS A 255 -6.89 3.66 26.42
C LYS A 255 -6.19 3.54 25.05
N ASN A 256 -6.58 2.54 24.30
CA ASN A 256 -6.11 2.28 22.93
C ASN A 256 -7.16 2.71 21.88
N GLY A 257 -6.88 2.52 20.61
CA GLY A 257 -7.79 2.86 19.51
C GLY A 257 -9.14 2.12 19.57
N TYR A 258 -9.24 0.95 20.20
CA TYR A 258 -10.51 0.26 20.41
C TYR A 258 -11.33 0.92 21.53
N TYR A 259 -10.68 1.34 22.61
CA TYR A 259 -11.31 2.14 23.67
C TYR A 259 -11.90 3.44 23.10
N GLU A 260 -11.17 4.16 22.27
CA GLU A 260 -11.65 5.41 21.65
C GLU A 260 -12.92 5.18 20.82
N ARG A 261 -12.97 4.12 20.02
CA ARG A 261 -14.19 3.75 19.26
C ARG A 261 -15.40 3.42 20.17
N LEU A 262 -15.16 2.69 21.26
CA LEU A 262 -16.23 2.42 22.24
C LEU A 262 -16.72 3.70 22.89
N LEU A 263 -15.81 4.61 23.23
CA LEU A 263 -16.11 5.92 23.83
C LEU A 263 -16.89 6.81 22.85
N GLU A 264 -16.55 6.80 21.56
CA GLU A 264 -17.31 7.50 20.52
C GLU A 264 -18.75 6.98 20.43
N ASN A 265 -18.95 5.67 20.43
CA ASN A 265 -20.27 5.03 20.39
C ASN A 265 -21.06 5.32 21.67
N TYR A 266 -20.42 5.31 22.83
CA TYR A 266 -21.02 5.74 24.10
C TYR A 266 -21.50 7.19 24.02
N ASN A 267 -20.64 8.10 23.56
CA ASN A 267 -20.98 9.53 23.43
C ASN A 267 -22.09 9.76 22.37
N ALA A 268 -22.09 8.99 21.28
CA ALA A 268 -23.16 9.02 20.27
C ALA A 268 -24.50 8.59 20.88
N SER A 269 -24.50 7.55 21.72
CA SER A 269 -25.68 7.06 22.42
C SER A 269 -26.24 8.14 23.38
N LEU A 270 -25.37 8.83 24.13
CA LEU A 270 -25.79 9.93 25.02
C LEU A 270 -26.34 11.14 24.25
N ARG A 271 -25.81 11.45 23.07
CA ARG A 271 -26.35 12.51 22.20
C ARG A 271 -27.75 12.15 21.69
N ALA A 272 -27.92 10.95 21.18
CA ALA A 272 -29.19 10.44 20.67
C ALA A 272 -30.26 10.40 21.77
N MET A 273 -29.90 10.02 23.00
CA MET A 273 -30.78 10.05 24.17
C MET A 273 -31.26 11.46 24.50
N LYS A 274 -30.38 12.48 24.44
CA LYS A 274 -30.75 13.89 24.67
C LYS A 274 -31.64 14.45 23.57
N GLU A 275 -31.44 14.02 22.32
CA GLU A 275 -32.28 14.43 21.18
C GLU A 275 -33.69 13.80 21.26
N ALA A 276 -33.79 12.52 21.60
CA ALA A 276 -35.04 11.83 21.81
C ALA A 276 -35.88 12.47 22.96
N GLY A 277 -35.25 12.77 24.10
CA GLY A 277 -35.90 13.45 25.22
C GLY A 277 -36.37 14.90 24.91
N LYS A 278 -35.68 15.57 23.93
CA LYS A 278 -36.18 16.88 23.46
C LYS A 278 -37.37 16.73 22.50
N ALA A 279 -37.45 15.65 21.73
CA ALA A 279 -38.58 15.37 20.86
C ALA A 279 -39.83 15.04 21.67
N GLU A 280 -39.71 14.19 22.71
CA GLU A 280 -40.82 13.90 23.65
C GLU A 280 -41.30 15.15 24.39
N ALA A 281 -40.40 16.03 24.83
CA ALA A 281 -40.78 17.30 25.50
C ALA A 281 -41.39 18.32 24.52
N GLN A 282 -41.27 18.19 23.24
CA GLN A 282 -41.97 19.01 22.23
C GLN A 282 -43.35 18.43 21.88
N GLU A 283 -43.56 17.13 21.96
CA GLU A 283 -44.88 16.50 21.77
C GLU A 283 -45.83 16.75 22.99
N GLU A 284 -45.28 16.85 24.21
CA GLU A 284 -46.08 17.20 25.40
C GLU A 284 -46.56 18.67 25.44
N ASN A 285 -46.05 19.55 24.57
CA ASN A 285 -46.41 20.99 24.54
C ASN A 285 -47.31 21.41 23.37
N VAL A 286 -48.07 20.48 22.76
CA VAL A 286 -49.13 20.85 21.81
C VAL A 286 -50.45 20.98 22.54
N PRO A 287 -51.10 22.16 22.59
CA PRO A 287 -52.40 22.29 23.25
C PRO A 287 -53.45 21.46 22.51
N ALA A 288 -54.18 20.65 23.29
CA ALA A 288 -55.35 19.95 22.79
C ALA A 288 -56.46 20.92 22.46
N ASP A 289 -56.63 21.30 21.18
CA ASP A 289 -57.90 21.77 20.65
C ASP A 289 -57.94 21.55 19.14
N SER A 290 -58.65 20.58 18.73
CA SER A 290 -59.69 20.44 17.70
C SER A 290 -59.91 18.99 17.31
N ALA A 291 -60.93 18.41 17.99
CA ALA A 291 -61.53 17.15 17.59
C ALA A 291 -62.47 17.38 16.39
N ALA A 292 -62.61 16.32 15.63
CA ALA A 292 -63.65 15.95 14.69
C ALA A 292 -63.43 16.27 13.22
N CYS A 293 -63.20 15.27 12.44
CA CYS A 293 -64.16 14.69 11.50
C CYS A 293 -63.57 13.59 10.61
N GLY A 294 -64.12 12.43 10.71
CA GLY A 294 -64.68 11.64 9.65
C GLY A 294 -63.82 10.70 8.84
N MET A 295 -63.97 9.44 9.18
CA MET A 295 -63.65 8.28 8.29
C MET A 295 -64.13 8.45 6.85
N GLN A 296 -63.32 8.03 5.88
CA GLN A 296 -63.78 7.05 4.88
C GLN A 296 -62.57 6.43 4.15
N ARG A 297 -62.54 5.11 4.19
CA ARG A 297 -61.75 4.26 3.29
C ARG A 297 -62.37 4.25 1.89
N THR A 298 -61.58 4.35 0.82
CA THR A 298 -61.86 3.61 -0.40
C THR A 298 -60.52 3.22 -1.07
N ASP A 299 -60.54 1.99 -1.57
CA ASP A 299 -59.49 1.33 -2.31
C ASP A 299 -59.27 1.89 -3.73
N ALA A 300 -58.12 1.55 -4.25
CA ALA A 300 -57.74 1.23 -5.63
C ALA A 300 -57.25 2.34 -6.58
N GLY A 301 -56.10 2.08 -7.18
CA GLY A 301 -55.86 2.42 -8.55
C GLY A 301 -54.65 3.32 -8.85
N ASN A 302 -53.58 2.67 -9.09
CA ASN A 302 -52.56 2.94 -10.12
C ASN A 302 -52.70 4.21 -10.98
N ALA A 303 -51.72 5.09 -10.96
CA ALA A 303 -51.05 5.69 -12.10
C ALA A 303 -50.10 6.85 -11.68
N GLY A 304 -48.92 6.87 -12.27
CA GLY A 304 -47.91 7.85 -11.97
C GLY A 304 -48.24 9.31 -12.31
N ALA A 305 -47.64 10.18 -11.57
CA ALA A 305 -47.36 11.54 -12.03
C ALA A 305 -46.24 12.11 -11.14
N GLY A 306 -45.20 12.59 -11.79
CA GLY A 306 -44.03 13.19 -11.19
C GLY A 306 -44.36 14.46 -10.44
N SER A 307 -43.70 14.61 -9.29
CA SER A 307 -43.61 15.90 -8.65
C SER A 307 -42.53 16.73 -9.31
N GLN A 308 -42.96 17.75 -10.07
CA GLN A 308 -42.10 18.84 -10.53
C GLN A 308 -41.66 19.64 -9.32
N GLY A 309 -40.42 19.55 -8.93
CA GLY A 309 -39.75 20.57 -8.17
C GLY A 309 -39.48 21.76 -9.08
N GLU A 310 -40.03 22.90 -8.77
CA GLU A 310 -39.74 24.13 -9.46
C GLU A 310 -38.27 24.52 -9.26
N GLY A 311 -37.43 24.09 -10.16
CA GLY A 311 -36.08 24.63 -10.34
C GLY A 311 -36.20 26.00 -10.99
N ASN A 312 -35.71 26.99 -10.30
CA ASN A 312 -35.59 28.36 -10.78
C ASN A 312 -34.53 28.39 -11.91
N THR A 313 -34.93 28.06 -13.11
CA THR A 313 -34.12 28.23 -14.32
C THR A 313 -34.10 29.70 -14.71
N ALA A 314 -33.08 30.43 -14.23
CA ALA A 314 -32.72 31.70 -14.84
C ALA A 314 -32.37 31.41 -16.33
N LYS A 315 -33.16 31.94 -17.24
CA LYS A 315 -32.90 31.91 -18.67
C LYS A 315 -31.61 32.66 -18.95
N HIS A 316 -30.50 31.94 -19.06
CA HIS A 316 -29.28 32.49 -19.60
C HIS A 316 -29.37 32.60 -21.12
N ASN A 317 -29.00 33.74 -21.64
CA ASN A 317 -28.88 34.05 -23.06
C ASN A 317 -27.97 33.05 -23.75
N VAL A 318 -28.54 32.29 -24.68
CA VAL A 318 -27.87 31.22 -25.47
C VAL A 318 -27.00 31.87 -26.57
N ASN A 319 -25.90 32.55 -26.24
CA ASN A 319 -24.90 32.94 -27.26
C ASN A 319 -23.54 33.40 -26.70
N THR A 320 -23.19 33.12 -25.45
CA THR A 320 -21.81 33.25 -24.99
C THR A 320 -21.09 31.93 -25.07
N PRO A 321 -19.86 31.87 -25.63
CA PRO A 321 -19.06 30.64 -25.58
C PRO A 321 -18.90 30.18 -24.14
N HIS A 322 -18.92 28.88 -23.93
CA HIS A 322 -18.72 28.29 -22.59
C HIS A 322 -17.37 28.72 -22.04
N GLU A 323 -17.38 29.56 -21.01
CA GLU A 323 -16.17 30.04 -20.34
C GLU A 323 -15.84 29.18 -19.13
N LYS A 324 -14.56 28.80 -18.98
CA LYS A 324 -14.06 27.99 -17.89
C LYS A 324 -14.06 28.76 -16.56
N GLY A 325 -14.46 28.10 -15.49
CA GLY A 325 -14.49 28.70 -14.15
C GLY A 325 -13.11 29.20 -13.71
N MET A 326 -12.04 28.50 -14.12
CA MET A 326 -10.66 28.90 -13.87
C MET A 326 -10.36 30.31 -14.44
N ASP A 327 -10.78 30.59 -15.68
CA ASP A 327 -10.55 31.86 -16.34
C ASP A 327 -11.34 33.00 -15.68
N ILE A 328 -12.57 32.71 -15.26
CA ILE A 328 -13.42 33.65 -14.52
C ILE A 328 -12.78 33.98 -13.16
N CYS A 329 -12.29 32.95 -12.44
CA CYS A 329 -11.64 33.12 -11.14
C CYS A 329 -10.32 33.90 -11.27
N ARG A 330 -9.53 33.65 -12.34
CA ARG A 330 -8.30 34.40 -12.62
C ARG A 330 -8.59 35.87 -12.87
N ARG A 331 -9.62 36.24 -13.68
CA ARG A 331 -10.03 37.64 -13.90
C ARG A 331 -10.55 38.29 -12.62
N TYR A 332 -11.27 37.51 -11.78
CA TYR A 332 -11.74 38.00 -10.49
C TYR A 332 -10.55 38.33 -9.56
N TYR A 333 -9.53 37.45 -9.55
CA TYR A 333 -8.28 37.72 -8.86
C TYR A 333 -7.60 39.00 -9.34
N GLU A 334 -7.40 39.14 -10.64
CA GLU A 334 -6.70 40.31 -11.24
C GLU A 334 -7.44 41.60 -10.98
N ARG A 335 -8.76 41.61 -11.09
CA ARG A 335 -9.56 42.84 -11.00
C ARG A 335 -9.84 43.27 -9.57
N PHE A 336 -10.02 42.33 -8.64
CA PHE A 336 -10.52 42.68 -7.30
C PHE A 336 -9.63 42.17 -6.17
N VAL A 337 -9.14 40.94 -6.24
CA VAL A 337 -8.44 40.32 -5.10
C VAL A 337 -7.01 40.84 -5.01
N ARG A 338 -6.28 40.88 -6.13
CA ARG A 338 -4.91 41.42 -6.17
C ARG A 338 -4.83 42.88 -5.69
N PRO A 339 -5.64 43.82 -6.18
CA PRO A 339 -5.66 45.19 -5.67
C PRO A 339 -6.00 45.24 -4.17
N MET A 340 -6.98 44.46 -3.71
CA MET A 340 -7.32 44.39 -2.28
C MET A 340 -6.14 43.96 -1.42
N ILE A 341 -5.35 42.97 -1.87
CA ILE A 341 -4.14 42.54 -1.15
C ILE A 341 -3.09 43.65 -1.13
N GLU A 342 -2.79 44.27 -2.29
CA GLU A 342 -1.73 45.24 -2.45
C GLU A 342 -2.04 46.59 -1.77
N GLU A 343 -3.31 47.00 -1.75
CA GLU A 343 -3.73 48.29 -1.17
C GLU A 343 -4.05 48.18 0.34
N SER A 344 -4.71 47.11 0.75
CA SER A 344 -5.16 46.95 2.14
C SER A 344 -4.17 46.22 3.05
N PHE A 345 -3.26 45.41 2.47
CA PHE A 345 -2.28 44.61 3.23
C PHE A 345 -0.86 44.70 2.64
N PRO A 346 -0.32 45.88 2.35
CA PRO A 346 0.95 46.04 1.65
C PRO A 346 2.15 45.38 2.39
N GLU A 347 2.14 45.38 3.73
CA GLU A 347 3.20 44.75 4.55
C GLU A 347 3.14 43.22 4.57
N TYR A 348 2.00 42.65 4.24
CA TYR A 348 1.76 41.20 4.20
C TYR A 348 1.52 40.70 2.78
N ALA A 349 1.60 41.56 1.78
CA ALA A 349 1.27 41.20 0.41
C ALA A 349 2.09 39.99 -0.10
N SER A 350 3.39 39.91 0.23
CA SER A 350 4.25 38.77 -0.11
C SER A 350 3.97 37.50 0.68
N LYS A 351 3.26 37.59 1.81
CA LYS A 351 2.89 36.47 2.69
C LYS A 351 1.51 35.88 2.38
N ILE A 352 0.84 36.39 1.35
CA ILE A 352 -0.49 35.94 0.93
C ILE A 352 -0.35 35.29 -0.44
N ALA A 353 -0.38 33.96 -0.48
CA ALA A 353 -0.48 33.22 -1.73
C ALA A 353 -1.93 33.21 -2.23
N ALA A 354 -2.12 33.21 -3.57
CA ALA A 354 -3.43 33.26 -4.18
C ALA A 354 -3.52 32.36 -5.43
N GLY A 355 -4.69 31.74 -5.62
CA GLY A 355 -4.94 30.86 -6.75
C GLY A 355 -6.30 30.20 -6.69
N LEU A 356 -6.47 29.17 -7.49
CA LEU A 356 -7.62 28.28 -7.47
C LEU A 356 -7.12 26.84 -7.45
N ALA A 357 -7.34 26.12 -6.35
CA ALA A 357 -6.99 24.71 -6.18
C ALA A 357 -7.93 24.04 -5.18
N GLY A 358 -7.92 22.73 -5.17
CA GLY A 358 -8.74 21.92 -4.28
C GLY A 358 -9.94 21.30 -4.97
N GLU A 359 -10.97 21.00 -4.19
CA GLU A 359 -12.21 20.39 -4.70
C GLU A 359 -12.99 21.38 -5.58
N GLY A 360 -13.63 20.87 -6.61
CA GLY A 360 -14.45 21.62 -7.58
C GLY A 360 -14.08 21.31 -9.02
N SER A 361 -15.09 21.24 -9.88
CA SER A 361 -14.91 20.98 -11.31
C SER A 361 -14.07 22.02 -12.03
N ASP A 362 -14.17 23.27 -11.60
CA ASP A 362 -13.39 24.40 -12.10
C ASP A 362 -11.89 24.28 -11.80
N ALA A 363 -11.54 23.83 -10.59
CA ALA A 363 -10.15 23.59 -10.22
C ALA A 363 -9.52 22.42 -10.99
N PHE A 364 -10.30 21.39 -11.35
CA PHE A 364 -9.86 20.30 -12.22
C PHE A 364 -9.92 20.65 -13.72
N GLY A 365 -10.52 21.79 -14.12
CA GLY A 365 -10.77 22.13 -15.52
C GLY A 365 -11.85 21.24 -16.19
N TYR A 366 -12.62 20.50 -15.39
CA TYR A 366 -13.66 19.58 -15.84
C TYR A 366 -15.05 20.19 -15.86
N ASP A 367 -15.17 21.47 -15.55
CA ASP A 367 -16.42 22.19 -15.54
C ASP A 367 -17.05 22.29 -16.94
N ASP A 368 -18.38 22.20 -16.97
CA ASP A 368 -19.25 22.35 -18.13
C ASP A 368 -20.56 23.07 -17.72
N GLU A 369 -21.54 23.14 -18.59
CA GLU A 369 -22.83 23.82 -18.29
C GLU A 369 -23.59 23.18 -17.14
N LEU A 370 -23.43 21.87 -16.91
CA LEU A 370 -24.11 21.12 -15.85
C LEU A 370 -23.36 21.21 -14.51
N SER A 371 -22.09 21.52 -14.52
CA SER A 371 -21.22 21.54 -13.32
C SER A 371 -21.24 22.89 -12.57
N ARG A 372 -22.27 23.74 -12.77
CA ARG A 372 -22.38 25.08 -12.20
C ARG A 372 -23.28 25.14 -10.97
N ASP A 373 -23.44 24.07 -10.26
CA ASP A 373 -24.40 23.90 -9.17
C ASP A 373 -23.86 24.22 -7.78
N HIS A 374 -22.60 23.85 -7.49
CA HIS A 374 -21.95 24.07 -6.20
C HIS A 374 -20.57 24.71 -6.38
N ASP A 375 -20.22 25.65 -5.50
CA ASP A 375 -18.90 26.28 -5.40
C ASP A 375 -18.31 26.85 -6.72
N TRP A 376 -19.05 26.78 -7.83
CA TRP A 376 -18.64 27.28 -9.14
C TRP A 376 -18.89 28.78 -9.25
N GLY A 377 -17.96 29.50 -9.84
CA GLY A 377 -18.06 30.93 -10.09
C GLY A 377 -16.87 31.71 -9.55
N PRO A 378 -16.90 33.06 -9.68
CA PRO A 378 -15.76 33.89 -9.33
C PRO A 378 -15.39 33.77 -7.86
N SER A 379 -14.28 33.07 -7.58
CA SER A 379 -13.76 32.80 -6.25
C SER A 379 -12.26 32.55 -6.27
N VAL A 380 -11.57 32.82 -5.17
CA VAL A 380 -10.13 32.68 -5.06
C VAL A 380 -9.79 32.03 -3.71
N CYS A 381 -8.84 31.14 -3.68
CA CYS A 381 -8.19 30.69 -2.46
C CYS A 381 -7.04 31.66 -2.12
N LEU A 382 -7.02 32.12 -0.88
CA LEU A 382 -5.94 32.89 -0.30
C LEU A 382 -5.28 32.05 0.79
N TRP A 383 -4.03 31.65 0.59
CA TRP A 383 -3.30 30.84 1.54
C TRP A 383 -2.33 31.65 2.35
N ILE A 384 -2.35 31.50 3.66
CA ILE A 384 -1.49 32.21 4.62
C ILE A 384 -0.95 31.24 5.68
N THR A 385 0.20 31.58 6.26
CA THR A 385 0.76 30.84 7.40
C THR A 385 -0.06 31.09 8.67
N GLU A 386 0.12 30.24 9.69
CA GLU A 386 -0.49 30.42 11.02
C GLU A 386 -0.08 31.77 11.65
N GLU A 387 1.18 32.18 11.46
CA GLU A 387 1.68 33.48 11.94
C GLU A 387 0.95 34.64 11.28
N THR A 388 0.77 34.57 9.95
CA THR A 388 0.06 35.61 9.18
C THR A 388 -1.42 35.61 9.52
N ASP A 389 -2.02 34.44 9.77
CA ASP A 389 -3.41 34.33 10.22
C ASP A 389 -3.64 34.98 11.58
N ALA A 390 -2.74 34.76 12.52
CA ALA A 390 -2.79 35.41 13.83
C ALA A 390 -2.66 36.94 13.75
N ALA A 391 -1.90 37.45 12.77
CA ALA A 391 -1.68 38.91 12.60
C ALA A 391 -2.81 39.62 11.86
N ILE A 392 -3.27 39.07 10.74
CA ILE A 392 -4.21 39.76 9.83
C ILE A 392 -5.41 38.91 9.41
N GLY A 393 -5.51 37.62 9.82
CA GLY A 393 -6.48 36.67 9.27
C GLY A 393 -7.92 37.14 9.33
N GLU A 394 -8.37 37.72 10.46
CA GLU A 394 -9.74 38.24 10.61
C GLU A 394 -10.00 39.42 9.67
N SER A 395 -9.07 40.37 9.60
CA SER A 395 -9.18 41.53 8.71
C SER A 395 -9.13 41.14 7.23
N LEU A 396 -8.30 40.16 6.86
CA LEU A 396 -8.22 39.64 5.51
C LEU A 396 -9.52 38.94 5.09
N ARG A 397 -10.10 38.09 5.99
CA ARG A 397 -11.41 37.46 5.74
C ARG A 397 -12.53 38.49 5.57
N LYS A 398 -12.52 39.54 6.36
CA LYS A 398 -13.48 40.64 6.24
C LYS A 398 -13.31 41.38 4.93
N ALA A 399 -12.09 41.72 4.53
CA ALA A 399 -11.80 42.37 3.26
C ALA A 399 -12.21 41.51 2.07
N TYR A 400 -11.87 40.21 2.09
CA TYR A 400 -12.26 39.25 1.06
C TYR A 400 -13.80 39.11 0.94
N SER A 401 -14.53 39.06 2.06
CA SER A 401 -16.00 39.01 2.04
C SER A 401 -16.65 40.28 1.50
N GLY A 402 -16.00 41.42 1.62
CA GLY A 402 -16.45 42.68 1.10
C GLY A 402 -16.21 42.92 -0.39
N LEU A 403 -15.58 42.01 -1.08
CA LEU A 403 -15.33 42.11 -2.52
C LEU A 403 -16.66 41.96 -3.31
N PRO A 404 -16.71 42.47 -4.57
CA PRO A 404 -17.90 42.39 -5.41
C PRO A 404 -18.42 40.98 -5.58
N ASP A 405 -19.75 40.82 -5.53
CA ASP A 405 -20.41 39.50 -5.65
C ASP A 405 -20.59 39.04 -7.10
N GLU A 406 -20.14 39.84 -8.07
CA GLU A 406 -20.34 39.55 -9.50
C GLU A 406 -19.18 40.08 -10.33
N ILE A 407 -18.81 39.37 -11.37
CA ILE A 407 -17.94 39.82 -12.47
C ILE A 407 -18.50 39.33 -13.79
N ASP A 408 -18.63 40.23 -14.78
CA ASP A 408 -19.03 39.91 -16.15
C ASP A 408 -20.32 39.04 -16.26
N GLY A 409 -21.26 39.23 -15.32
CA GLY A 409 -22.53 38.48 -15.23
C GLY A 409 -22.44 37.14 -14.45
N TYR A 410 -21.26 36.75 -13.95
CA TYR A 410 -21.08 35.58 -13.12
C TYR A 410 -21.13 35.93 -11.63
N LYS A 411 -22.04 35.30 -10.91
CA LYS A 411 -22.23 35.52 -9.46
C LYS A 411 -21.27 34.67 -8.66
N ARG A 412 -20.70 35.26 -7.63
CA ARG A 412 -19.86 34.62 -6.65
C ARG A 412 -20.69 33.70 -5.75
N ALA A 413 -20.16 32.49 -5.47
CA ALA A 413 -20.76 31.65 -4.42
C ALA A 413 -20.67 32.36 -3.06
N PRO A 414 -21.70 32.26 -2.19
CA PRO A 414 -21.65 32.90 -0.87
C PRO A 414 -20.47 32.39 -0.04
N TYR A 415 -19.63 33.32 0.42
CA TYR A 415 -18.53 32.97 1.33
C TYR A 415 -19.05 32.85 2.76
N VAL A 416 -18.88 31.66 3.36
CA VAL A 416 -19.20 31.36 4.75
C VAL A 416 -17.93 30.93 5.45
N GLN A 417 -17.46 31.76 6.39
CA GLN A 417 -16.24 31.50 7.16
C GLN A 417 -16.28 30.11 7.82
N GLY A 418 -15.22 29.34 7.66
CA GLY A 418 -15.06 27.99 8.20
C GLY A 418 -15.88 26.89 7.49
N LYS A 419 -16.67 27.23 6.46
CA LYS A 419 -17.46 26.28 5.65
C LYS A 419 -17.13 26.35 4.15
N SER A 420 -16.71 27.52 3.66
CA SER A 420 -16.38 27.68 2.24
C SER A 420 -15.02 27.06 1.93
N ARG A 421 -14.96 26.30 0.83
CA ARG A 421 -13.73 25.70 0.29
C ARG A 421 -12.80 26.72 -0.37
N ARG A 422 -13.29 27.92 -0.59
CA ARG A 422 -12.59 29.09 -1.17
C ARG A 422 -12.42 30.19 -0.12
N GLY A 423 -11.64 31.20 -0.45
CA GLY A 423 -11.35 32.33 0.43
C GLY A 423 -10.09 32.09 1.26
N VAL A 424 -9.98 32.73 2.43
CA VAL A 424 -8.78 32.70 3.26
C VAL A 424 -8.65 31.34 3.98
N GLN A 425 -7.54 30.68 3.71
CA GLN A 425 -7.20 29.34 4.21
C GLN A 425 -5.84 29.38 4.89
N VAL A 426 -5.68 28.70 6.01
CA VAL A 426 -4.37 28.50 6.65
C VAL A 426 -3.69 27.33 5.97
N ILE A 427 -2.43 27.50 5.54
CA ILE A 427 -1.72 26.52 4.71
C ILE A 427 -1.72 25.10 5.31
N PRO A 428 -1.30 24.87 6.56
CA PRO A 428 -1.34 23.54 7.16
C PRO A 428 -2.73 22.91 7.14
N SER A 429 -3.77 23.68 7.50
CA SER A 429 -5.15 23.20 7.55
C SER A 429 -5.72 22.89 6.16
N PHE A 430 -5.32 23.65 5.13
CA PHE A 430 -5.71 23.38 3.76
C PHE A 430 -5.16 22.03 3.28
N PHE A 431 -3.87 21.76 3.50
CA PHE A 431 -3.28 20.48 3.10
C PHE A 431 -3.76 19.34 3.98
N GLU A 432 -3.87 19.51 5.31
CA GLU A 432 -4.39 18.49 6.22
C GLU A 432 -5.79 18.01 5.82
N ARG A 433 -6.67 18.91 5.39
CA ARG A 433 -7.99 18.55 4.90
C ARG A 433 -7.95 17.69 3.63
N LEU A 434 -6.96 17.88 2.75
CA LEU A 434 -6.84 17.15 1.48
C LEU A 434 -5.94 15.92 1.58
N THR A 435 -4.87 15.97 2.38
CA THR A 435 -3.87 14.90 2.44
C THR A 435 -3.88 14.11 3.76
N GLY A 436 -4.73 14.53 4.72
CA GLY A 436 -4.73 13.98 6.07
C GLY A 436 -3.55 14.46 6.94
N ALA A 437 -2.67 15.31 6.40
CA ALA A 437 -1.47 15.79 7.11
C ALA A 437 -1.18 17.27 6.82
N PRO A 438 -0.76 18.04 7.84
CA PRO A 438 -0.42 19.46 7.70
C PRO A 438 0.95 19.69 7.00
N VAL A 439 1.79 18.66 6.90
CA VAL A 439 3.11 18.69 6.26
C VAL A 439 3.32 17.44 5.43
N TYR A 440 4.10 17.56 4.34
CA TYR A 440 4.32 16.49 3.35
C TYR A 440 4.87 15.20 3.99
N GLU A 441 5.82 15.31 4.91
CA GLU A 441 6.52 14.18 5.52
C GLU A 441 5.63 13.33 6.45
N LYS A 442 4.41 13.79 6.75
CA LYS A 442 3.44 13.08 7.59
C LYS A 442 2.25 12.52 6.82
N ILE A 443 2.27 12.58 5.51
CA ILE A 443 1.19 12.04 4.68
C ILE A 443 1.15 10.52 4.85
N ASP A 444 -0.02 10.00 5.23
CA ASP A 444 -0.29 8.57 5.20
C ASP A 444 -0.69 8.17 3.77
N TRP A 445 0.33 7.90 2.97
CA TRP A 445 0.18 7.56 1.56
C TRP A 445 -0.71 6.34 1.31
N ARG A 446 -0.80 5.44 2.27
CA ARG A 446 -1.58 4.21 2.16
C ARG A 446 -3.07 4.45 2.33
N ASN A 447 -3.43 5.35 3.25
CA ASN A 447 -4.82 5.59 3.61
C ASN A 447 -5.38 6.90 3.04
N THR A 448 -4.56 7.72 2.37
CA THR A 448 -5.02 8.94 1.73
C THR A 448 -5.63 8.64 0.36
N GLU A 449 -6.90 9.02 0.17
CA GLU A 449 -7.59 8.83 -1.11
C GLU A 449 -6.91 9.58 -2.25
N SER A 450 -6.70 8.90 -3.38
CA SER A 450 -6.11 9.49 -4.59
C SER A 450 -6.85 10.74 -5.07
N SER A 451 -8.18 10.76 -4.95
CA SER A 451 -9.00 11.92 -5.34
C SER A 451 -8.70 13.18 -4.52
N HIS A 452 -8.32 13.02 -3.27
CA HIS A 452 -7.90 14.11 -2.39
C HIS A 452 -6.49 14.59 -2.75
N LEU A 453 -5.56 13.68 -3.03
CA LEU A 453 -4.23 14.04 -3.53
C LEU A 453 -4.31 14.76 -4.88
N ALA A 454 -5.17 14.28 -5.79
CA ALA A 454 -5.45 14.95 -7.05
C ALA A 454 -5.99 16.38 -6.84
N ALA A 455 -6.86 16.60 -5.85
CA ALA A 455 -7.37 17.92 -5.50
C ALA A 455 -6.28 18.83 -4.90
N ALA A 456 -5.29 18.28 -4.20
CA ALA A 456 -4.20 19.04 -3.63
C ALA A 456 -3.21 19.60 -4.70
N VAL A 457 -3.10 18.90 -5.84
CA VAL A 457 -2.17 19.29 -6.93
C VAL A 457 -2.85 19.92 -8.14
N ASN A 458 -4.19 19.95 -8.21
CA ASN A 458 -4.93 20.53 -9.33
C ASN A 458 -4.89 22.07 -9.35
N GLY A 459 -5.50 22.66 -10.38
CA GLY A 459 -5.70 24.10 -10.47
C GLY A 459 -4.42 24.91 -10.68
N GLU A 460 -4.48 26.19 -10.36
CA GLU A 460 -3.43 27.15 -10.64
C GLU A 460 -3.11 28.02 -9.42
N ILE A 461 -1.83 28.32 -9.26
CA ILE A 461 -1.33 29.32 -8.30
C ILE A 461 -0.91 30.57 -9.08
N TRP A 462 -1.52 31.72 -8.77
CA TRP A 462 -1.28 33.00 -9.46
C TRP A 462 -0.31 33.91 -8.70
N ARG A 463 -0.16 33.69 -7.41
CA ARG A 463 0.77 34.37 -6.52
C ARG A 463 1.22 33.45 -5.41
N ASP A 464 2.50 33.38 -5.17
CA ASP A 464 3.11 32.70 -4.01
C ASP A 464 4.57 33.17 -3.87
N ASP A 465 4.74 34.41 -3.38
CA ASP A 465 6.02 35.10 -3.34
C ASP A 465 7.01 34.41 -2.37
N GLU A 466 6.52 33.73 -1.32
CA GLU A 466 7.32 32.92 -0.40
C GLU A 466 7.50 31.46 -0.87
N GLY A 467 6.74 31.03 -1.87
CA GLY A 467 6.86 29.72 -2.49
C GLY A 467 6.35 28.53 -1.66
N ILE A 468 5.73 28.75 -0.49
CA ILE A 468 5.38 27.68 0.46
C ILE A 468 4.34 26.73 -0.13
N VAL A 469 3.29 27.26 -0.73
CA VAL A 469 2.23 26.46 -1.37
C VAL A 469 2.77 25.73 -2.60
N THR A 470 3.57 26.46 -3.41
CA THR A 470 4.18 25.93 -4.63
C THR A 470 5.15 24.79 -4.32
N GLU A 471 5.98 24.93 -3.30
CA GLU A 471 6.94 23.88 -2.91
C GLU A 471 6.24 22.62 -2.41
N PHE A 472 5.23 22.77 -1.53
CA PHE A 472 4.44 21.62 -1.06
C PHE A 472 3.79 20.88 -2.25
N ARG A 473 3.13 21.61 -3.13
CA ARG A 473 2.49 21.04 -4.33
C ARG A 473 3.47 20.42 -5.31
N LYS A 474 4.68 21.01 -5.44
CA LYS A 474 5.74 20.44 -6.28
C LYS A 474 6.14 19.06 -5.77
N LYS A 475 6.39 18.92 -4.47
CA LYS A 475 6.69 17.61 -3.87
C LYS A 475 5.55 16.59 -4.09
N LEU A 476 4.30 17.01 -3.88
CA LEU A 476 3.14 16.15 -4.16
C LEU A 476 3.05 15.76 -5.65
N SER A 477 3.39 16.68 -6.57
CA SER A 477 3.31 16.41 -8.01
C SER A 477 4.36 15.41 -8.51
N GLU A 478 5.32 15.02 -7.69
CA GLU A 478 6.25 13.92 -7.97
C GLU A 478 5.53 12.56 -7.95
N GLY A 479 4.30 12.49 -7.44
CA GLY A 479 3.47 11.29 -7.38
C GLY A 479 3.60 10.52 -6.07
N TYR A 480 3.17 9.26 -6.08
CA TYR A 480 3.31 8.36 -4.93
C TYR A 480 4.79 7.97 -4.71
N PRO A 481 5.21 7.74 -3.45
CA PRO A 481 6.43 6.97 -3.19
C PRO A 481 6.39 5.65 -3.96
N GLU A 482 7.55 5.18 -4.44
CA GLU A 482 7.64 4.03 -5.36
C GLU A 482 7.00 2.77 -4.77
N GLU A 483 7.21 2.51 -3.48
CA GLU A 483 6.62 1.37 -2.77
C GLU A 483 5.08 1.42 -2.76
N ILE A 484 4.50 2.60 -2.63
CA ILE A 484 3.05 2.80 -2.62
C ILE A 484 2.48 2.71 -4.04
N LEU A 485 3.18 3.28 -5.03
CA LEU A 485 2.78 3.19 -6.43
C LEU A 485 2.72 1.73 -6.90
N LEU A 486 3.79 0.96 -6.66
CA LEU A 486 3.86 -0.46 -7.04
C LEU A 486 2.78 -1.29 -6.33
N LEU A 487 2.52 -0.99 -5.06
CA LEU A 487 1.45 -1.64 -4.30
C LEU A 487 0.06 -1.32 -4.86
N ASN A 488 -0.20 -0.05 -5.19
CA ASN A 488 -1.48 0.37 -5.78
C ASN A 488 -1.68 -0.23 -7.18
N LEU A 489 -0.61 -0.36 -7.97
CA LEU A 489 -0.64 -1.07 -9.26
C LEU A 489 -0.99 -2.54 -9.07
N ALA A 490 -0.35 -3.23 -8.12
CA ALA A 490 -0.63 -4.63 -7.81
C ALA A 490 -2.10 -4.85 -7.41
N GLU A 491 -2.63 -4.01 -6.52
CA GLU A 491 -4.02 -4.08 -6.08
C GLU A 491 -5.00 -3.79 -7.23
N GLY A 492 -4.69 -2.81 -8.08
CA GLY A 492 -5.48 -2.49 -9.25
C GLY A 492 -5.52 -3.64 -10.26
N CYS A 493 -4.37 -4.28 -10.53
CA CYS A 493 -4.25 -5.45 -11.38
C CYS A 493 -5.09 -6.62 -10.85
N ALA A 494 -4.97 -6.95 -9.57
CA ALA A 494 -5.75 -8.01 -8.93
C ALA A 494 -7.26 -7.73 -8.99
N ARG A 495 -7.70 -6.47 -8.76
CA ARG A 495 -9.11 -6.09 -8.84
C ARG A 495 -9.63 -6.16 -10.27
N PHE A 496 -8.93 -5.58 -11.23
CA PHE A 496 -9.32 -5.62 -12.64
C PHE A 496 -9.47 -7.05 -13.13
N SER A 497 -8.48 -7.91 -12.86
CA SER A 497 -8.50 -9.32 -13.27
C SER A 497 -9.67 -10.06 -12.62
N ARG A 498 -9.85 -9.93 -11.31
CA ARG A 498 -10.93 -10.60 -10.58
C ARG A 498 -12.30 -10.20 -11.11
N GLU A 499 -12.56 -8.90 -11.33
CA GLU A 499 -13.87 -8.42 -11.73
C GLU A 499 -14.10 -8.62 -13.23
N GLY A 500 -13.17 -8.17 -14.08
CA GLY A 500 -13.33 -8.15 -15.54
C GLY A 500 -12.99 -9.47 -16.20
N GLN A 501 -11.81 -10.05 -15.91
CA GLN A 501 -11.31 -11.22 -16.60
C GLN A 501 -11.85 -12.53 -16.03
N TYR A 502 -12.28 -12.54 -14.76
CA TYR A 502 -12.77 -13.76 -14.11
C TYR A 502 -14.27 -13.74 -13.84
N ASN A 503 -14.77 -12.77 -13.04
CA ASN A 503 -16.16 -12.82 -12.56
C ASN A 503 -17.18 -12.44 -13.65
N ALA A 504 -16.92 -11.43 -14.48
CA ALA A 504 -17.87 -10.93 -15.47
C ALA A 504 -18.31 -12.03 -16.44
N GLY A 505 -17.36 -12.78 -17.01
CA GLY A 505 -17.61 -13.90 -17.91
C GLY A 505 -18.40 -15.03 -17.26
N ARG A 506 -18.04 -15.41 -16.04
CA ARG A 506 -18.73 -16.47 -15.29
C ARG A 506 -20.19 -16.14 -14.95
N MET A 507 -20.51 -14.87 -14.68
CA MET A 507 -21.91 -14.48 -14.45
C MET A 507 -22.69 -14.52 -15.75
N LEU A 508 -22.08 -14.13 -16.86
CA LEU A 508 -22.71 -14.24 -18.19
C LEU A 508 -23.02 -15.70 -18.56
N GLU A 509 -22.08 -16.62 -18.33
CA GLU A 509 -22.28 -18.07 -18.55
C GLU A 509 -23.41 -18.64 -17.69
N ARG A 510 -23.65 -18.08 -16.50
CA ARG A 510 -24.78 -18.44 -15.64
C ARG A 510 -26.11 -17.81 -16.04
N GLY A 511 -26.11 -16.96 -17.06
CA GLY A 511 -27.28 -16.21 -17.52
C GLY A 511 -27.64 -15.01 -16.64
N ASP A 512 -26.74 -14.60 -15.72
CA ASP A 512 -26.89 -13.43 -14.87
C ASP A 512 -26.22 -12.20 -15.51
N GLU A 513 -26.88 -11.61 -16.49
CA GLU A 513 -26.39 -10.44 -17.23
C GLU A 513 -26.24 -9.19 -16.32
N ILE A 514 -27.08 -9.04 -15.29
CA ILE A 514 -27.04 -7.87 -14.42
C ILE A 514 -25.76 -7.90 -13.61
N THR A 515 -25.50 -9.00 -12.91
CA THR A 515 -24.28 -9.16 -12.12
C THR A 515 -23.02 -9.12 -12.98
N SER A 516 -23.06 -9.72 -14.19
CA SER A 516 -21.97 -9.60 -15.16
C SER A 516 -21.65 -8.15 -15.49
N LYS A 517 -22.65 -7.33 -15.78
CA LYS A 517 -22.47 -5.89 -16.08
C LYS A 517 -21.94 -5.11 -14.87
N MET A 518 -22.35 -5.45 -13.65
CA MET A 518 -21.77 -4.82 -12.44
C MET A 518 -20.26 -5.05 -12.39
N PHE A 519 -19.81 -6.28 -12.55
CA PHE A 519 -18.38 -6.61 -12.59
C PHE A 519 -17.64 -5.93 -13.75
N VAL A 520 -18.25 -5.85 -14.93
CA VAL A 520 -17.67 -5.13 -16.08
C VAL A 520 -17.43 -3.66 -15.73
N TYR A 521 -18.41 -2.96 -15.13
CA TYR A 521 -18.24 -1.55 -14.79
C TYR A 521 -17.29 -1.31 -13.64
N ASP A 522 -17.17 -2.25 -12.69
CA ASP A 522 -16.15 -2.21 -11.64
C ASP A 522 -14.75 -2.38 -12.24
N ALA A 523 -14.57 -3.31 -13.16
CA ALA A 523 -13.30 -3.51 -13.87
C ALA A 523 -12.94 -2.29 -14.77
N ILE A 524 -13.89 -1.68 -15.46
CA ILE A 524 -13.70 -0.45 -16.24
C ILE A 524 -13.19 0.69 -15.32
N ARG A 525 -13.77 0.81 -14.12
CA ARG A 525 -13.32 1.80 -13.14
C ARG A 525 -11.87 1.54 -12.71
N GLU A 526 -11.53 0.30 -12.41
CA GLU A 526 -10.15 -0.06 -12.02
C GLU A 526 -9.16 0.11 -13.19
N ALA A 527 -9.53 -0.21 -14.41
CA ALA A 527 -8.70 0.05 -15.60
C ALA A 527 -8.38 1.53 -15.80
N MET A 528 -9.37 2.42 -15.61
CA MET A 528 -9.12 3.86 -15.64
C MET A 528 -8.17 4.31 -14.54
N LYS A 529 -8.34 3.82 -13.28
CA LYS A 529 -7.44 4.13 -12.17
C LYS A 529 -6.02 3.64 -12.43
N LEU A 530 -5.87 2.42 -12.97
CA LEU A 530 -4.57 1.87 -13.36
C LEU A 530 -3.85 2.78 -14.35
N GLN A 531 -4.54 3.34 -15.36
CA GLN A 531 -3.90 4.24 -16.31
C GLN A 531 -3.35 5.51 -15.66
N TYR A 532 -4.04 6.09 -14.67
CA TYR A 532 -3.50 7.20 -13.89
C TYR A 532 -2.25 6.79 -13.11
N LEU A 533 -2.29 5.64 -12.44
CA LEU A 533 -1.16 5.13 -11.65
C LEU A 533 0.05 4.82 -12.53
N ILE A 534 -0.16 4.23 -13.71
CA ILE A 534 0.90 3.95 -14.69
C ILE A 534 1.60 5.25 -15.13
N GLU A 535 0.84 6.34 -15.25
CA GLU A 535 1.38 7.68 -15.55
C GLU A 535 1.95 8.42 -14.32
N GLY A 536 2.01 7.76 -13.15
CA GLY A 536 2.47 8.36 -11.90
C GLY A 536 1.57 9.49 -11.39
N LYS A 537 0.29 9.50 -11.79
CA LYS A 537 -0.68 10.55 -11.45
C LYS A 537 -1.72 10.06 -10.46
N TYR A 538 -2.25 10.97 -9.66
CA TYR A 538 -3.40 10.73 -8.81
C TYR A 538 -4.67 10.76 -9.65
N TYR A 539 -5.55 9.76 -9.46
CA TYR A 539 -6.85 9.77 -10.12
C TYR A 539 -7.87 10.61 -9.35
N PRO A 540 -8.74 11.35 -10.05
CA PRO A 540 -9.79 12.16 -9.44
C PRO A 540 -10.96 11.28 -8.96
N HIS A 541 -12.02 11.90 -8.39
CA HIS A 541 -13.26 11.22 -8.07
C HIS A 541 -13.86 10.50 -9.28
N ASP A 542 -14.57 9.39 -9.05
CA ASP A 542 -15.14 8.49 -10.08
C ASP A 542 -15.89 9.24 -11.20
N LYS A 543 -16.67 10.29 -10.87
CA LYS A 543 -17.38 11.11 -11.86
C LYS A 543 -16.47 11.82 -12.87
N TRP A 544 -15.17 11.95 -12.58
CA TRP A 544 -14.20 12.65 -13.41
C TRP A 544 -13.14 11.72 -14.03
N LEU A 545 -13.08 10.43 -13.61
CA LEU A 545 -12.10 9.46 -14.09
C LEU A 545 -12.00 9.44 -15.62
N ARG A 546 -13.13 9.21 -16.30
CA ARG A 546 -13.15 9.12 -17.76
C ARG A 546 -12.84 10.47 -18.43
N LYS A 547 -13.29 11.58 -17.86
CA LYS A 547 -13.05 12.91 -18.44
C LYS A 547 -11.56 13.25 -18.41
N GLY A 548 -10.88 12.94 -17.31
CA GLY A 548 -9.45 13.17 -17.19
C GLY A 548 -8.59 12.15 -17.94
N LEU A 549 -9.11 10.95 -18.22
CA LEU A 549 -8.42 9.91 -18.98
C LEU A 549 -7.92 10.43 -20.35
N ALA A 550 -8.70 11.29 -21.01
CA ALA A 550 -8.34 11.89 -22.29
C ALA A 550 -7.05 12.73 -22.26
N SER A 551 -6.57 13.14 -21.07
CA SER A 551 -5.34 13.92 -20.90
C SER A 551 -4.12 13.05 -20.60
N LEU A 552 -4.29 11.72 -20.48
CA LEU A 552 -3.23 10.76 -20.21
C LEU A 552 -2.65 10.20 -21.52
N GLU A 553 -1.38 9.82 -21.51
CA GLU A 553 -0.78 9.05 -22.60
C GLU A 553 -1.53 7.71 -22.74
N GLY A 554 -1.86 7.30 -23.96
CA GLY A 554 -2.67 6.09 -24.19
C GLY A 554 -4.13 6.17 -23.72
N GLY A 555 -4.54 7.25 -23.03
CA GLY A 555 -5.89 7.36 -22.46
C GLY A 555 -7.03 7.33 -23.49
N ALA A 556 -6.82 7.90 -24.68
CA ALA A 556 -7.79 7.86 -25.75
C ALA A 556 -7.94 6.44 -26.33
N GLU A 557 -6.85 5.68 -26.44
CA GLU A 557 -6.85 4.29 -26.89
C GLU A 557 -7.54 3.40 -25.85
N LEU A 558 -7.21 3.58 -24.59
CA LEU A 558 -7.88 2.87 -23.50
C LEU A 558 -9.39 3.16 -23.49
N ASP A 559 -9.84 4.41 -23.68
CA ASP A 559 -11.26 4.75 -23.70
C ASP A 559 -12.03 3.97 -24.79
N VAL A 560 -11.43 3.75 -25.97
CA VAL A 560 -12.03 2.93 -27.04
C VAL A 560 -12.16 1.47 -26.58
N LEU A 561 -11.13 0.91 -25.95
CA LEU A 561 -11.16 -0.46 -25.43
C LEU A 561 -12.19 -0.62 -24.31
N LEU A 562 -12.31 0.36 -23.41
CA LEU A 562 -13.31 0.35 -22.33
C LEU A 562 -14.75 0.41 -22.87
N GLN A 563 -15.00 1.19 -23.94
CA GLN A 563 -16.32 1.22 -24.58
C GLN A 563 -16.66 -0.14 -25.23
N LYS A 564 -15.67 -0.81 -25.81
CA LYS A 564 -15.85 -2.16 -26.33
C LYS A 564 -16.16 -3.14 -25.19
N MET A 565 -15.38 -3.12 -24.12
CA MET A 565 -15.56 -3.96 -22.91
C MET A 565 -16.93 -3.76 -22.26
N ALA A 566 -17.46 -2.52 -22.22
CA ALA A 566 -18.80 -2.24 -21.70
C ALA A 566 -19.92 -2.97 -22.48
N SER A 567 -19.67 -3.31 -23.73
CA SER A 567 -20.60 -4.02 -24.61
C SER A 567 -20.33 -5.51 -24.68
N ASP A 568 -19.06 -5.90 -24.56
CA ASP A 568 -18.58 -7.28 -24.66
C ASP A 568 -17.56 -7.58 -23.56
N PRO A 569 -17.97 -8.30 -22.48
CA PRO A 569 -17.07 -8.64 -21.37
C PRO A 569 -15.78 -9.38 -21.77
N ALA A 570 -15.81 -10.15 -22.88
CA ALA A 570 -14.64 -10.88 -23.39
C ALA A 570 -13.50 -9.92 -23.82
N SER A 571 -13.82 -8.66 -24.12
CA SER A 571 -12.82 -7.62 -24.42
C SER A 571 -11.98 -7.18 -23.23
N SER A 572 -12.22 -7.72 -22.01
CA SER A 572 -11.37 -7.51 -20.84
C SER A 572 -9.91 -7.95 -21.07
N GLU A 573 -9.69 -8.98 -21.91
CA GLU A 573 -8.33 -9.41 -22.29
C GLU A 573 -7.59 -8.36 -23.13
N GLU A 574 -8.27 -7.63 -24.01
CA GLU A 574 -7.67 -6.56 -24.80
C GLU A 574 -7.29 -5.37 -23.92
N VAL A 575 -8.15 -5.05 -22.93
CA VAL A 575 -7.85 -4.02 -21.92
C VAL A 575 -6.67 -4.45 -21.06
N GLY A 576 -6.64 -5.71 -20.62
CA GLY A 576 -5.52 -6.28 -19.87
C GLY A 576 -4.21 -6.22 -20.64
N ALA A 577 -4.21 -6.61 -21.91
CA ALA A 577 -3.05 -6.55 -22.80
C ALA A 577 -2.52 -5.11 -22.97
N PHE A 578 -3.42 -4.14 -23.14
CA PHE A 578 -3.05 -2.73 -23.22
C PHE A 578 -2.38 -2.25 -21.93
N LEU A 579 -2.98 -2.49 -20.77
CA LEU A 579 -2.45 -2.06 -19.47
C LEU A 579 -1.13 -2.76 -19.13
N ALA A 580 -0.99 -4.06 -19.43
CA ALA A 580 0.26 -4.78 -19.27
C ALA A 580 1.38 -4.17 -20.14
N MET A 581 1.07 -3.83 -21.39
CA MET A 581 2.03 -3.18 -22.30
C MET A 581 2.47 -1.81 -21.77
N GLU A 582 1.54 -1.00 -21.26
CA GLU A 582 1.87 0.31 -20.68
C GLU A 582 2.71 0.17 -19.40
N MET A 583 2.39 -0.77 -18.50
CA MET A 583 3.21 -1.06 -17.33
C MET A 583 4.61 -1.58 -17.71
N TYR A 584 4.69 -2.43 -18.73
CA TYR A 584 5.96 -2.91 -19.26
C TYR A 584 6.83 -1.76 -19.81
N ARG A 585 6.24 -0.84 -20.58
CA ARG A 585 6.95 0.36 -21.11
C ARG A 585 7.48 1.26 -20.01
N LYS A 586 6.74 1.40 -18.91
CA LYS A 586 7.15 2.19 -17.73
C LYS A 586 8.07 1.41 -16.78
N HIS A 587 8.47 0.19 -17.12
CA HIS A 587 9.39 -0.69 -16.37
C HIS A 587 8.86 -1.17 -15.00
N TYR A 588 7.54 -1.17 -14.80
CA TYR A 588 6.96 -1.71 -13.57
C TYR A 588 6.95 -3.24 -13.55
N ILE A 589 6.74 -3.86 -14.71
CA ILE A 589 6.65 -5.33 -14.88
C ILE A 589 7.62 -5.83 -15.96
N SER A 590 7.91 -7.13 -15.91
CA SER A 590 8.83 -7.82 -16.81
C SER A 590 8.16 -8.64 -17.91
N ASP A 591 6.85 -8.87 -17.82
CA ASP A 591 6.06 -9.65 -18.75
C ASP A 591 4.81 -8.87 -19.18
N ILE A 592 4.33 -9.14 -20.39
CA ILE A 592 3.14 -8.51 -21.00
C ILE A 592 1.93 -9.44 -21.01
N ASP A 593 1.86 -10.41 -20.07
CA ASP A 593 0.70 -11.29 -19.96
C ASP A 593 -0.57 -10.46 -19.74
N PRO A 594 -1.60 -10.62 -20.61
CA PRO A 594 -2.84 -9.85 -20.51
C PRO A 594 -3.67 -10.17 -19.26
N TYR A 595 -3.48 -11.33 -18.63
CA TYR A 595 -4.16 -11.68 -17.41
C TYR A 595 -3.47 -11.00 -16.21
N LEU A 596 -3.99 -9.82 -15.82
CA LEU A 596 -3.28 -8.90 -14.92
C LEU A 596 -3.02 -9.44 -13.51
N ASP A 597 -3.73 -10.47 -13.06
CA ASP A 597 -3.43 -11.11 -11.78
C ASP A 597 -2.00 -11.71 -11.73
N HIS A 598 -1.48 -12.16 -12.88
CA HIS A 598 -0.13 -12.69 -13.00
C HIS A 598 0.96 -11.63 -12.76
N GLN A 599 0.65 -10.35 -12.92
CA GLN A 599 1.56 -9.24 -12.68
C GLN A 599 1.65 -8.86 -11.19
N THR A 600 0.68 -9.32 -10.40
CA THR A 600 0.52 -8.90 -9.00
C THR A 600 1.70 -9.32 -8.13
N GLU A 601 2.23 -10.55 -8.29
CA GLU A 601 3.36 -11.03 -7.47
C GLU A 601 4.62 -10.19 -7.71
N GLU A 602 4.95 -9.90 -8.96
CA GLU A 602 6.11 -9.07 -9.31
C GLU A 602 6.02 -7.68 -8.70
N LEU A 603 4.87 -7.01 -8.88
CA LEU A 603 4.62 -5.67 -8.35
C LEU A 603 4.71 -5.62 -6.83
N LEU A 604 4.14 -6.61 -6.13
CA LEU A 604 4.22 -6.70 -4.67
C LEU A 604 5.65 -6.93 -4.18
N GLN A 605 6.40 -7.81 -4.81
CA GLN A 605 7.79 -8.05 -4.42
C GLN A 605 8.67 -6.82 -4.64
N LYS A 606 8.54 -6.16 -5.78
CA LYS A 606 9.24 -4.90 -6.07
C LYS A 606 8.83 -3.79 -5.08
N SER A 607 7.55 -3.70 -4.71
CA SER A 607 7.07 -2.76 -3.69
C SER A 607 7.78 -2.96 -2.35
N LEU A 608 7.88 -4.21 -1.88
CA LEU A 608 8.57 -4.54 -0.63
C LEU A 608 10.06 -4.14 -0.65
N TRP A 609 10.75 -4.42 -1.74
CA TRP A 609 12.18 -4.12 -1.86
C TRP A 609 12.45 -2.64 -2.16
N SER A 610 11.49 -1.92 -2.71
CA SER A 610 11.66 -0.50 -3.05
C SER A 610 11.82 0.42 -1.82
N THR A 611 11.55 -0.07 -0.61
CA THR A 611 11.90 0.61 0.64
C THR A 611 13.40 0.57 0.96
N GLU A 612 14.13 -0.41 0.38
CA GLU A 612 15.57 -0.58 0.61
C GLU A 612 16.39 0.45 -0.18
N THR A 613 17.56 0.83 0.36
CA THR A 613 18.49 1.71 -0.35
C THR A 613 19.27 0.95 -1.43
N VAL A 614 19.83 1.67 -2.41
CA VAL A 614 20.71 1.07 -3.44
C VAL A 614 21.86 0.25 -2.83
N PRO A 615 22.57 0.71 -1.78
CA PRO A 615 23.57 -0.11 -1.12
C PRO A 615 23.04 -1.39 -0.47
N ASP A 616 21.82 -1.36 0.10
CA ASP A 616 21.20 -2.53 0.73
C ASP A 616 20.78 -3.56 -0.32
N LEU A 617 20.14 -3.11 -1.40
CA LEU A 617 19.79 -3.96 -2.55
C LEU A 617 21.04 -4.59 -3.19
N ALA A 618 22.10 -3.82 -3.37
CA ALA A 618 23.39 -4.32 -3.91
C ALA A 618 23.98 -5.41 -3.00
N MET A 619 23.89 -5.25 -1.68
CA MET A 619 24.34 -6.25 -0.72
C MET A 619 23.46 -7.50 -0.74
N LYS A 620 22.14 -7.34 -0.82
CA LYS A 620 21.17 -8.44 -0.91
C LYS A 620 21.43 -9.30 -2.14
N ILE A 621 21.55 -8.67 -3.32
CA ILE A 621 21.84 -9.36 -4.57
C ILE A 621 23.18 -10.11 -4.47
N ALA A 622 24.24 -9.46 -3.99
CA ALA A 622 25.56 -10.09 -3.86
C ALA A 622 25.51 -11.34 -2.95
N LYS A 623 24.71 -11.32 -1.87
CA LYS A 623 24.52 -12.50 -0.99
C LYS A 623 23.81 -13.64 -1.70
N LEU A 624 22.69 -13.35 -2.38
CA LEU A 624 21.94 -14.35 -3.15
C LEU A 624 22.78 -15.00 -4.25
N GLU A 625 23.55 -14.19 -4.97
CA GLU A 625 24.48 -14.72 -5.97
C GLU A 625 25.58 -15.59 -5.37
N PHE A 626 26.11 -15.22 -4.19
CA PHE A 626 27.11 -16.03 -3.53
C PHE A 626 26.56 -17.39 -3.06
N GLU A 627 25.36 -17.41 -2.54
CA GLU A 627 24.63 -18.64 -2.18
C GLU A 627 24.36 -19.53 -3.41
N ALA A 628 24.03 -18.91 -4.55
CA ALA A 628 23.87 -19.61 -5.82
C ALA A 628 25.22 -20.11 -6.37
N PHE A 629 26.29 -19.32 -6.20
CA PHE A 629 27.65 -19.68 -6.59
C PHE A 629 28.20 -20.87 -5.79
N ASP A 630 27.87 -20.94 -4.49
CA ASP A 630 28.22 -22.07 -3.65
C ASP A 630 27.70 -23.44 -4.19
N LYS A 631 26.58 -23.41 -4.90
CA LYS A 631 25.93 -24.58 -5.52
C LYS A 631 26.48 -24.94 -6.91
N VAL A 632 27.38 -24.14 -7.48
CA VAL A 632 27.99 -24.42 -8.78
C VAL A 632 28.95 -25.59 -8.64
N SER A 633 28.73 -26.64 -9.45
CA SER A 633 29.60 -27.82 -9.49
C SER A 633 30.71 -27.62 -10.51
N ASN A 634 31.97 -27.68 -10.07
CA ASN A 634 33.13 -27.62 -10.92
C ASN A 634 33.75 -29.02 -11.07
N GLU A 635 34.18 -29.39 -12.27
CA GLU A 635 34.79 -30.72 -12.53
C GLU A 635 36.09 -30.96 -11.78
N GLY A 636 36.85 -29.88 -11.49
CA GLY A 636 38.09 -29.93 -10.69
C GLY A 636 37.88 -29.96 -9.19
N GLY A 637 36.62 -30.06 -8.73
CA GLY A 637 36.20 -29.87 -7.33
C GLY A 637 35.91 -28.39 -7.01
N ARG A 638 35.66 -28.09 -5.74
CA ARG A 638 35.32 -26.73 -5.29
C ARG A 638 36.42 -25.71 -5.60
N ALA A 639 36.05 -24.62 -6.23
CA ALA A 639 37.00 -23.54 -6.55
C ALA A 639 37.25 -22.67 -5.29
N SER A 640 38.48 -22.23 -5.06
CA SER A 640 38.82 -21.37 -3.90
C SER A 640 37.99 -20.07 -3.80
N CYS A 641 37.57 -19.53 -4.94
CA CYS A 641 36.74 -18.32 -4.98
C CYS A 641 35.29 -18.56 -4.43
N GLN A 642 34.82 -19.81 -4.34
CA GLN A 642 33.55 -20.14 -3.74
C GLN A 642 33.59 -20.05 -2.19
N ASP A 643 34.79 -19.94 -1.59
CA ASP A 643 35.00 -19.74 -0.16
C ASP A 643 35.45 -18.30 0.17
N ASP A 644 35.59 -17.44 -0.83
CA ASP A 644 36.09 -16.05 -0.68
C ASP A 644 34.94 -15.03 -0.78
N TRP A 645 34.06 -15.01 0.22
CA TRP A 645 33.02 -14.02 0.33
C TRP A 645 33.51 -12.56 0.31
N PRO A 646 34.59 -12.17 1.03
CA PRO A 646 35.02 -10.78 0.99
C PRO A 646 35.34 -10.26 -0.41
N THR A 647 36.10 -11.01 -1.21
CA THR A 647 36.42 -10.62 -2.60
C THR A 647 35.15 -10.65 -3.48
N PHE A 648 34.35 -11.71 -3.40
CA PHE A 648 33.09 -11.80 -4.17
C PHE A 648 32.17 -10.62 -3.89
N ASN A 649 31.93 -10.31 -2.61
CA ASN A 649 31.08 -9.19 -2.18
C ASN A 649 31.59 -7.85 -2.74
N ILE A 650 32.90 -7.55 -2.63
CA ILE A 650 33.47 -6.31 -3.17
C ILE A 650 33.24 -6.22 -4.67
N MET A 651 33.55 -7.28 -5.41
CA MET A 651 33.45 -7.29 -6.88
C MET A 651 32.01 -7.11 -7.35
N ARG A 652 31.06 -7.85 -6.75
CA ARG A 652 29.64 -7.75 -7.16
C ARG A 652 28.99 -6.43 -6.75
N ARG A 653 29.20 -5.99 -5.52
CA ARG A 653 28.68 -4.70 -5.07
C ARG A 653 29.24 -3.53 -5.84
N SER A 654 30.51 -3.56 -6.24
CA SER A 654 31.12 -2.49 -7.05
C SER A 654 30.34 -2.26 -8.34
N GLN A 655 29.85 -3.30 -8.97
CA GLN A 655 29.00 -3.24 -10.16
C GLN A 655 27.60 -2.72 -9.80
N TYR A 656 26.92 -3.30 -8.81
CA TYR A 656 25.54 -2.96 -8.47
C TYR A 656 25.38 -1.54 -7.91
N LEU A 657 26.39 -0.98 -7.28
CA LEU A 657 26.40 0.42 -6.83
C LEU A 657 26.43 1.43 -7.97
N THR A 658 26.67 1.01 -9.22
CA THR A 658 26.56 1.87 -10.41
C THR A 658 25.14 1.86 -11.00
N TRP A 659 24.30 0.90 -10.62
CA TRP A 659 22.98 0.71 -11.18
C TRP A 659 21.95 1.62 -10.51
N ASN A 660 20.90 1.99 -11.26
CA ASN A 660 19.74 2.62 -10.67
C ASN A 660 18.85 1.59 -9.96
N LYS A 661 17.93 2.08 -9.16
CA LYS A 661 17.08 1.24 -8.32
C LYS A 661 16.17 0.31 -9.14
N THR A 662 15.61 0.81 -10.23
CA THR A 662 14.76 0.02 -11.15
C THR A 662 15.50 -1.22 -11.68
N MET A 663 16.76 -1.07 -12.07
CA MET A 663 17.58 -2.20 -12.53
C MET A 663 17.84 -3.21 -11.41
N LEU A 664 18.12 -2.73 -10.18
CA LEU A 664 18.36 -3.60 -9.04
C LEU A 664 17.10 -4.40 -8.66
N LEU A 665 15.94 -3.76 -8.66
CA LEU A 665 14.65 -4.42 -8.37
C LEU A 665 14.31 -5.45 -9.45
N GLN A 666 14.53 -5.12 -10.73
CA GLN A 666 14.29 -6.05 -11.83
C GLN A 666 15.22 -7.27 -11.75
N TYR A 667 16.52 -7.03 -11.56
CA TYR A 667 17.49 -8.13 -11.47
C TYR A 667 17.24 -9.04 -10.28
N LEU A 668 16.91 -8.45 -9.12
CA LEU A 668 16.57 -9.19 -7.90
C LEU A 668 15.34 -10.08 -8.10
N TYR A 669 14.29 -9.53 -8.72
CA TYR A 669 13.09 -10.28 -9.05
C TYR A 669 13.37 -11.45 -10.00
N ASP A 670 14.08 -11.18 -11.10
CA ASP A 670 14.45 -12.21 -12.07
C ASP A 670 15.29 -13.32 -11.43
N PHE A 671 16.26 -12.93 -10.61
CA PHE A 671 17.17 -13.88 -9.95
C PHE A 671 16.40 -14.79 -8.97
N GLU A 672 15.56 -14.22 -8.11
CA GLU A 672 14.76 -15.03 -7.18
C GLU A 672 13.76 -15.93 -7.92
N ARG A 673 13.10 -15.43 -8.97
CA ARG A 673 12.18 -16.20 -9.78
C ARG A 673 12.85 -17.42 -10.40
N GLU A 674 13.99 -17.24 -11.06
CA GLU A 674 14.72 -18.33 -11.70
C GLU A 674 15.22 -19.35 -10.67
N MET A 675 15.70 -18.89 -9.50
CA MET A 675 16.10 -19.78 -8.42
C MET A 675 14.93 -20.59 -7.85
N LYS A 676 13.74 -20.01 -7.72
CA LYS A 676 12.51 -20.73 -7.33
C LYS A 676 12.12 -21.81 -8.34
N LEU A 677 12.35 -21.56 -9.63
CA LEU A 677 12.13 -22.52 -10.72
C LEU A 677 13.22 -23.63 -10.78
N GLY A 678 14.23 -23.55 -9.92
CA GLY A 678 15.35 -24.52 -9.91
C GLY A 678 16.44 -24.21 -10.94
N HIS A 679 16.38 -23.03 -11.60
CA HIS A 679 17.35 -22.59 -12.58
C HIS A 679 18.38 -21.64 -11.93
N ASN A 680 19.61 -22.10 -11.81
CA ASN A 680 20.69 -21.33 -11.21
C ASN A 680 21.40 -20.47 -12.27
N LEU A 681 21.13 -19.18 -12.29
CA LEU A 681 21.70 -18.21 -13.25
C LEU A 681 23.23 -18.13 -13.17
N ILE A 682 23.82 -18.38 -12.00
CA ILE A 682 25.29 -18.39 -11.84
C ILE A 682 25.88 -19.63 -12.51
N THR A 683 25.22 -20.78 -12.43
CA THR A 683 25.61 -21.99 -13.16
C THR A 683 25.53 -21.78 -14.68
N GLU A 684 24.44 -21.15 -15.15
CA GLU A 684 24.29 -20.82 -16.57
C GLU A 684 25.39 -19.86 -17.04
N LYS A 685 25.65 -18.77 -16.29
CA LYS A 685 26.72 -17.80 -16.58
C LYS A 685 28.06 -18.50 -16.82
N TYR A 686 28.50 -19.31 -15.85
CA TYR A 686 29.76 -20.04 -15.97
C TYR A 686 29.74 -21.08 -17.10
N GLY A 687 28.58 -21.73 -17.32
CA GLY A 687 28.41 -22.64 -18.45
C GLY A 687 28.57 -21.94 -19.81
N ARG A 688 27.99 -20.74 -19.99
CA ARG A 688 28.13 -19.94 -21.22
C ARG A 688 29.56 -19.46 -21.43
N MET A 689 30.31 -19.15 -20.40
CA MET A 689 31.72 -18.78 -20.49
C MET A 689 32.58 -19.92 -21.04
N MET A 690 32.16 -21.17 -20.90
CA MET A 690 32.89 -22.34 -21.47
C MET A 690 32.86 -22.39 -23.00
N GLU A 691 32.04 -21.61 -23.69
CA GLU A 691 32.02 -21.53 -25.14
C GLU A 691 33.41 -21.15 -25.72
N SER A 692 34.10 -20.21 -25.08
CA SER A 692 35.46 -19.82 -25.48
C SER A 692 36.54 -20.62 -24.76
N THR A 693 36.40 -20.92 -23.48
CA THR A 693 37.44 -21.53 -22.65
C THR A 693 37.49 -23.07 -22.73
N ALA A 694 36.39 -23.74 -23.09
CA ALA A 694 36.28 -25.19 -23.17
C ALA A 694 35.18 -25.64 -24.16
N PRO A 695 35.34 -25.32 -25.50
CA PRO A 695 34.24 -25.45 -26.49
C PRO A 695 33.74 -26.88 -26.68
N GLU A 696 34.61 -27.90 -26.59
CA GLU A 696 34.18 -29.29 -26.69
C GLU A 696 33.24 -29.72 -25.56
N ARG A 697 33.44 -29.18 -24.38
CA ARG A 697 32.61 -29.43 -23.20
C ARG A 697 31.33 -28.60 -23.26
N TYR A 698 31.43 -27.35 -23.65
CA TYR A 698 30.28 -26.49 -23.87
C TYR A 698 29.27 -27.14 -24.83
N ALA A 699 29.75 -27.75 -25.90
CA ALA A 699 28.90 -28.49 -26.84
C ALA A 699 28.07 -29.63 -26.20
N GLN A 700 28.50 -30.16 -25.05
CA GLN A 700 27.83 -31.23 -24.33
C GLN A 700 26.76 -30.71 -23.36
N ILE A 701 26.88 -29.45 -22.87
CA ILE A 701 26.03 -28.87 -21.83
C ILE A 701 25.14 -27.74 -22.34
N LYS A 702 25.43 -27.16 -23.52
CA LYS A 702 24.72 -25.97 -24.04
C LYS A 702 23.19 -26.13 -24.12
N ASP A 703 22.72 -27.37 -24.34
CA ASP A 703 21.30 -27.68 -24.45
C ASP A 703 20.58 -27.65 -23.10
N ASN A 704 21.30 -27.49 -21.99
CA ASN A 704 20.75 -27.29 -20.67
C ASN A 704 20.44 -25.81 -20.39
N PHE A 705 20.82 -24.87 -21.26
CA PHE A 705 20.63 -23.46 -21.11
C PHE A 705 19.61 -22.93 -22.11
N PRO A 706 18.86 -21.85 -21.79
CA PRO A 706 17.98 -21.21 -22.74
C PRO A 706 18.71 -20.81 -24.03
N VAL A 707 18.06 -21.02 -25.17
CA VAL A 707 18.57 -20.59 -26.47
C VAL A 707 18.40 -19.06 -26.57
N LEU A 708 19.49 -18.33 -26.75
CA LEU A 708 19.43 -16.90 -26.99
C LEU A 708 18.95 -16.61 -28.40
N SER A 709 17.94 -15.70 -28.54
CA SER A 709 17.51 -15.20 -29.84
C SER A 709 18.63 -14.43 -30.55
N ASP A 710 18.51 -14.27 -31.86
CA ASP A 710 19.50 -13.52 -32.62
C ASP A 710 19.47 -12.02 -32.27
N GLU A 711 18.28 -11.49 -31.94
CA GLU A 711 18.10 -10.13 -31.42
C GLU A 711 18.86 -9.95 -30.11
N LYS A 712 18.67 -10.88 -29.17
CA LYS A 712 19.34 -10.85 -27.86
C LYS A 712 20.86 -10.88 -28.00
N LYS A 713 21.37 -11.76 -28.86
CA LYS A 713 22.81 -11.82 -29.17
C LYS A 713 23.34 -10.51 -29.74
N ALA A 714 22.60 -9.88 -30.69
CA ALA A 714 22.98 -8.61 -31.28
C ALA A 714 23.05 -7.48 -30.23
N ILE A 715 22.13 -7.43 -29.27
CA ILE A 715 22.14 -6.47 -28.17
C ILE A 715 23.36 -6.72 -27.26
N ILE A 716 23.61 -7.98 -26.88
CA ILE A 716 24.79 -8.38 -26.10
C ILE A 716 26.08 -7.96 -26.78
N ASP A 717 26.20 -8.17 -28.11
CA ASP A 717 27.37 -7.79 -28.89
C ASP A 717 27.63 -6.28 -28.84
N GLN A 718 26.60 -5.47 -28.99
CA GLN A 718 26.71 -4.01 -28.93
C GLN A 718 27.13 -3.53 -27.53
N ILE A 719 26.49 -4.05 -26.49
CA ILE A 719 26.80 -3.71 -25.07
C ILE A 719 28.27 -4.11 -24.78
N ALA A 720 28.65 -5.34 -25.10
CA ALA A 720 30.00 -5.84 -24.88
C ALA A 720 31.03 -5.00 -25.62
N GLY A 721 30.76 -4.63 -26.88
CA GLY A 721 31.66 -3.78 -27.65
C GLY A 721 31.88 -2.38 -27.07
N ILE A 722 30.89 -1.79 -26.41
CA ILE A 722 31.04 -0.52 -25.72
C ILE A 722 31.87 -0.71 -24.44
N GLN A 723 31.54 -1.70 -23.63
CA GLN A 723 32.19 -1.91 -22.34
C GLN A 723 33.63 -2.40 -22.45
N VAL A 724 33.93 -3.17 -23.48
CA VAL A 724 35.32 -3.57 -23.79
C VAL A 724 36.18 -2.34 -24.07
N ARG A 725 35.74 -1.42 -24.93
CA ARG A 725 36.45 -0.14 -25.16
C ARG A 725 36.63 0.67 -23.88
N TRP A 726 35.61 0.74 -23.03
CA TRP A 726 35.73 1.41 -21.74
C TRP A 726 36.76 0.77 -20.81
N MET A 727 36.88 -0.56 -20.85
CA MET A 727 37.88 -1.28 -20.06
C MET A 727 39.29 -1.07 -20.61
N GLU A 728 39.45 -0.99 -21.96
CA GLU A 728 40.72 -0.63 -22.61
C GLU A 728 41.19 0.77 -22.17
N GLU A 729 40.32 1.76 -22.20
CA GLU A 729 40.61 3.14 -21.75
C GLU A 729 41.08 3.17 -20.28
N VAL A 730 40.41 2.40 -19.41
CA VAL A 730 40.79 2.31 -17.99
C VAL A 730 42.14 1.60 -17.82
N ALA A 731 42.39 0.52 -18.54
CA ALA A 731 43.68 -0.21 -18.50
C ALA A 731 44.84 0.63 -19.00
N GLU A 732 44.62 1.45 -20.05
CA GLU A 732 45.62 2.41 -20.55
C GLU A 732 45.93 3.48 -19.50
N LYS A 733 44.92 4.02 -18.85
CA LYS A 733 45.05 5.07 -17.83
C LYS A 733 45.65 4.58 -16.52
N TYR A 734 45.39 3.32 -16.13
CA TYR A 734 45.81 2.71 -14.86
C TYR A 734 46.54 1.37 -15.14
N PRO A 735 47.75 1.38 -15.68
CA PRO A 735 48.42 0.18 -16.18
C PRO A 735 48.84 -0.80 -15.06
N ALA A 736 49.15 -0.37 -13.85
CA ALA A 736 49.50 -1.28 -12.77
C ALA A 736 48.25 -2.06 -12.24
N MET A 737 47.11 -1.44 -12.25
CA MET A 737 45.84 -2.10 -11.98
C MET A 737 45.45 -3.03 -13.13
N GLY A 738 45.59 -2.56 -14.38
CA GLY A 738 45.30 -3.34 -15.59
C GLY A 738 46.12 -4.62 -15.67
N ALA A 739 47.40 -4.57 -15.33
CA ALA A 739 48.27 -5.73 -15.31
C ALA A 739 47.87 -6.82 -14.28
N ARG A 740 47.11 -6.48 -13.26
CA ARG A 740 46.56 -7.38 -12.24
C ARG A 740 45.13 -7.79 -12.45
N ALA A 741 44.45 -7.15 -13.42
CA ALA A 741 43.08 -7.46 -13.80
C ALA A 741 42.99 -8.64 -14.75
N ARG A 742 41.79 -9.10 -15.06
CA ARG A 742 41.56 -10.09 -16.13
C ARG A 742 42.00 -9.51 -17.47
N ARG A 743 42.40 -10.40 -18.40
CA ARG A 743 42.51 -10.02 -19.81
C ARG A 743 41.22 -9.42 -20.33
N ILE A 744 41.30 -8.61 -21.34
CA ILE A 744 40.13 -7.87 -21.81
C ILE A 744 39.36 -8.67 -22.84
N HIS A 745 40.02 -9.27 -23.81
CA HIS A 745 39.37 -9.81 -25.01
C HIS A 745 39.16 -11.31 -24.98
N THR A 746 38.05 -11.79 -25.54
CA THR A 746 37.72 -13.23 -25.66
C THR A 746 38.79 -14.02 -26.41
N TYR A 747 39.48 -13.43 -27.41
CA TYR A 747 40.54 -14.12 -28.15
C TYR A 747 41.81 -14.37 -27.29
N GLU A 748 41.88 -13.81 -26.09
CA GLU A 748 42.99 -14.04 -25.14
C GLU A 748 42.65 -15.12 -24.12
N ASP A 749 41.48 -15.76 -24.22
CA ASP A 749 41.04 -16.80 -23.27
C ASP A 749 41.88 -18.06 -23.37
N TYR A 750 42.09 -18.71 -22.23
CA TYR A 750 42.59 -20.09 -22.14
C TYR A 750 41.74 -20.94 -21.20
N ALA A 751 42.02 -22.23 -21.14
CA ALA A 751 41.29 -23.24 -20.39
C ALA A 751 41.01 -22.89 -18.91
N TYR A 752 41.82 -22.02 -18.30
CA TYR A 752 41.69 -21.65 -16.88
C TYR A 752 41.75 -20.13 -16.62
N ASP A 753 41.73 -19.33 -17.66
CA ASP A 753 41.79 -17.86 -17.57
C ASP A 753 40.78 -17.22 -18.51
N THR A 754 39.75 -16.64 -17.95
CA THR A 754 38.59 -16.06 -18.65
C THR A 754 38.74 -14.55 -18.73
N SER A 755 38.66 -13.99 -19.93
CA SER A 755 38.69 -12.54 -20.16
C SER A 755 37.48 -11.80 -19.58
N TYR A 756 37.63 -10.49 -19.46
CA TYR A 756 36.51 -9.59 -19.08
C TYR A 756 35.32 -9.70 -20.05
N GLU A 757 35.61 -9.71 -21.37
CA GLU A 757 34.60 -9.80 -22.41
C GLU A 757 33.79 -11.10 -22.31
N THR A 758 34.45 -12.24 -22.15
CA THR A 758 33.77 -13.54 -22.02
C THR A 758 32.93 -13.61 -20.75
N TYR A 759 33.45 -13.08 -19.62
CA TYR A 759 32.70 -13.00 -18.36
C TYR A 759 31.45 -12.13 -18.51
N LEU A 760 31.59 -10.96 -19.16
CA LEU A 760 30.47 -10.04 -19.41
C LEU A 760 29.42 -10.67 -20.33
N ARG A 761 29.83 -11.31 -21.44
CA ARG A 761 28.92 -12.00 -22.35
C ARG A 761 28.14 -13.13 -21.65
N GLY A 762 28.82 -13.92 -20.84
CA GLY A 762 28.21 -14.95 -20.04
C GLY A 762 27.17 -14.42 -19.08
N GLU A 763 27.45 -13.29 -18.45
CA GLU A 763 26.49 -12.60 -17.53
C GLU A 763 25.29 -12.05 -18.30
N LEU A 764 25.49 -11.25 -19.34
CA LEU A 764 24.42 -10.67 -20.14
C LEU A 764 23.51 -11.74 -20.77
N GLY A 765 24.06 -12.93 -21.08
CA GLY A 765 23.30 -14.07 -21.58
C GLY A 765 22.26 -14.59 -20.59
N THR A 766 22.45 -14.38 -19.28
CA THR A 766 21.53 -14.83 -18.22
C THR A 766 20.44 -13.79 -17.91
N TYR A 767 20.54 -12.56 -18.41
CA TYR A 767 19.54 -11.53 -18.12
C TYR A 767 18.22 -11.86 -18.82
N SER A 768 17.10 -11.56 -18.16
CA SER A 768 15.80 -11.54 -18.85
C SER A 768 15.79 -10.51 -19.97
N ASP A 769 14.86 -10.60 -20.89
CA ASP A 769 14.78 -9.63 -21.99
C ASP A 769 14.52 -8.22 -21.43
N LYS A 770 13.71 -8.12 -20.37
CA LYS A 770 13.45 -6.85 -19.67
C LYS A 770 14.68 -6.30 -18.98
N MET A 771 15.44 -7.14 -18.28
CA MET A 771 16.67 -6.70 -17.63
C MET A 771 17.73 -6.27 -18.67
N LEU A 772 17.82 -6.99 -19.80
CA LEU A 772 18.75 -6.63 -20.87
C LEU A 772 18.37 -5.30 -21.53
N GLU A 773 17.07 -5.04 -21.74
CA GLU A 773 16.55 -3.75 -22.23
C GLU A 773 16.97 -2.60 -21.32
N LEU A 774 16.70 -2.74 -20.00
CA LEU A 774 17.08 -1.75 -18.99
C LEU A 774 18.59 -1.50 -18.98
N TYR A 775 19.37 -2.58 -19.03
CA TYR A 775 20.83 -2.49 -19.04
C TYR A 775 21.37 -1.83 -20.31
N ALA A 776 20.80 -2.16 -21.48
CA ALA A 776 21.14 -1.52 -22.76
C ALA A 776 20.85 -0.01 -22.72
N GLY A 777 19.66 0.38 -22.24
CA GLY A 777 19.30 1.79 -22.05
C GLY A 777 20.25 2.54 -21.12
N PHE A 778 20.63 1.90 -20.01
CA PHE A 778 21.63 2.44 -19.07
C PHE A 778 23.00 2.66 -19.72
N ILE A 779 23.51 1.67 -20.48
CA ILE A 779 24.79 1.76 -21.20
C ILE A 779 24.75 2.89 -22.26
N VAL A 780 23.68 2.98 -23.03
CA VAL A 780 23.48 4.05 -24.03
C VAL A 780 23.42 5.42 -23.36
N GLY A 781 22.74 5.53 -22.22
CA GLY A 781 22.69 6.76 -21.42
C GLY A 781 24.09 7.20 -20.98
N LEU A 782 24.87 6.32 -20.35
CA LEU A 782 26.24 6.61 -19.93
C LEU A 782 27.12 7.01 -21.12
N TYR A 783 27.01 6.29 -22.24
CA TYR A 783 27.76 6.60 -23.45
C TYR A 783 27.44 8.00 -23.98
N SER A 784 26.17 8.38 -24.01
CA SER A 784 25.73 9.71 -24.47
C SER A 784 26.19 10.84 -23.55
N GLU A 785 26.35 10.58 -22.25
CA GLU A 785 26.86 11.50 -21.24
C GLU A 785 28.40 11.55 -21.20
N GLY A 786 29.10 10.74 -22.00
CA GLY A 786 30.56 10.63 -21.97
C GLY A 786 31.10 10.01 -20.69
N ARG A 787 30.31 9.20 -20.01
CA ARG A 787 30.67 8.46 -18.79
C ARG A 787 31.14 7.08 -19.14
N ASN A 788 32.02 6.52 -18.30
CA ASN A 788 32.66 5.21 -18.50
C ASN A 788 32.32 4.32 -17.29
N LEU A 789 31.46 3.30 -17.51
CA LEU A 789 31.01 2.37 -16.46
C LEU A 789 32.16 1.57 -15.85
N ALA A 790 33.19 1.16 -16.65
CA ALA A 790 34.34 0.45 -16.14
C ALA A 790 35.11 1.31 -15.12
N TYR A 791 35.26 2.62 -15.40
CA TYR A 791 35.88 3.56 -14.49
C TYR A 791 35.07 3.66 -13.17
N GLU A 792 33.75 3.84 -13.25
CA GLU A 792 32.85 3.97 -12.07
C GLU A 792 32.86 2.69 -11.22
N THR A 793 32.78 1.53 -11.85
CA THR A 793 32.87 0.22 -11.17
C THR A 793 34.21 0.04 -10.46
N MET A 794 35.32 0.34 -11.13
CA MET A 794 36.65 0.24 -10.52
C MET A 794 36.84 1.26 -9.39
N GLN A 795 36.28 2.44 -9.49
CA GLN A 795 36.29 3.41 -8.40
C GLN A 795 35.56 2.91 -7.16
N ASN A 796 34.40 2.27 -7.34
CA ASN A 796 33.69 1.60 -6.26
C ASN A 796 34.53 0.45 -5.68
N THR A 797 35.17 -0.34 -6.53
CA THR A 797 36.05 -1.43 -6.10
C THR A 797 37.20 -0.90 -5.23
N ALA A 798 37.89 0.15 -5.69
CA ALA A 798 38.99 0.76 -4.94
C ALA A 798 38.51 1.26 -3.56
N ARG A 799 37.37 1.96 -3.51
CA ARG A 799 36.79 2.44 -2.24
C ARG A 799 36.41 1.29 -1.28
N LEU A 800 35.82 0.22 -1.79
CA LEU A 800 35.47 -0.93 -0.97
C LEU A 800 36.69 -1.71 -0.48
N TYR A 801 37.85 -1.62 -1.16
CA TYR A 801 39.14 -2.10 -0.66
C TYR A 801 39.85 -1.11 0.27
N GLY A 802 39.26 0.07 0.53
CA GLY A 802 39.81 1.06 1.47
C GLY A 802 40.76 2.07 0.83
N TYR A 803 40.79 2.19 -0.50
CA TYR A 803 41.56 3.25 -1.19
C TYR A 803 40.67 4.50 -1.37
N ASP A 804 41.27 5.69 -1.24
CA ASP A 804 40.52 6.96 -1.41
C ASP A 804 40.15 7.22 -2.89
N SER A 805 40.96 6.74 -3.84
CA SER A 805 40.72 6.93 -5.27
C SER A 805 41.44 5.84 -6.10
N LEU A 806 41.14 5.79 -7.42
CA LEU A 806 41.87 4.92 -8.36
C LEU A 806 43.32 5.30 -8.46
N GLU A 807 43.69 6.58 -8.41
CA GLU A 807 45.05 7.06 -8.44
C GLU A 807 45.85 6.54 -7.23
N SER A 808 45.19 6.51 -6.04
CA SER A 808 45.86 5.97 -4.84
C SER A 808 46.06 4.46 -4.93
N ALA A 809 45.09 3.73 -5.47
CA ALA A 809 45.18 2.30 -5.70
C ALA A 809 46.27 1.96 -6.75
N GLU A 810 46.27 2.68 -7.88
CA GLU A 810 47.30 2.55 -8.94
C GLU A 810 48.70 2.79 -8.39
N SER A 811 48.86 3.89 -7.62
CA SER A 811 50.18 4.22 -7.01
C SER A 811 50.66 3.17 -6.00
N PHE A 812 49.72 2.52 -5.29
CA PHE A 812 50.05 1.42 -4.39
C PHE A 812 50.43 0.15 -5.17
N MET A 813 49.70 -0.20 -6.21
CA MET A 813 49.95 -1.37 -7.02
C MET A 813 51.21 -1.26 -7.92
N ALA A 814 51.60 -0.03 -8.28
CA ALA A 814 52.83 0.26 -9.06
C ALA A 814 54.12 0.12 -8.26
N ARG A 815 54.01 0.06 -6.93
CA ARG A 815 55.14 -0.20 -6.00
C ARG A 815 55.44 -1.70 -5.89
#